data_aeedb1a38078c19fbfad52ee0b16b7bb
#
_entry.id   aeedb1a38078c19fbfad52ee0b16b7bb
#
_cell.length_a   1.000
_cell.length_b   1.000
_cell.length_c   1.000
_cell.angle_alpha   90.00
_cell.angle_beta   90.00
_cell.angle_gamma   90.00
#
_symmetry.space_group_name_H-M   'P 1'
#
loop_
_entity.id
_entity.type
_entity.pdbx_description
1 polymer ?
#
loop_
_entity_poly.entity_id
_entity_poly.type
_entity_poly.pdbx_seq_one_letter_code
_entity_poly.pdbx_strand_id
1 'polypeptide(L)'
;MATQGDIPDELLCKLTEDIETSEQMGALGRTLGFNTAAINRYAETNRLEGRVTCKGTRDMLFDWRQRVEPSNQHPRLKQALIDANLIRLAETYLRETIATQDTYSKKISESLTVRKCRTILEDKYSNQLCKIQLTPWNNNDYAEFKDMHTVVTMVKKDDRGRDIKEKEILQGSAGKIFSAKVNGTLPSRILISAPAGRGKTTAVAKMAHDWVHREDGSGLEDLPLLFVVKFRNTSHSTSIGEAIISQLLSDVDDLTPEGLESFIRQHQGICHIVLDGLDEYAGISSSSNIMKILLWEMFQQCRVLVTSRPHLENIFSQGDLPRVYTKMEIEGFSKESSCDYIDRFFSSRIQKPMKADGLKFYLETNPLIEELVKTPLFCLMVCHLWSVDRLDSETSTQTSLLDKVNVFLSHHANKRTDRLFTPETLDEIIHKLGKVALTGLLAYSKKLVFTPRDFQKIPSVLDKACQLGIVSKTTVSSEHLPQTNETSSTTIEFYHKLAQEHAAGKFLAHKTSRFKLNWKISKLDQVLQNIKRNVGDYENLIRFAAGTKNRLCIRIMETLLTNSYLSESERYRILLDCSSESGVSDGKVSSLVRRCVTSQSMLLQSPTVYTVVGMRNLPRELKQKVVSVQFEQSIMATAVTDGLWACLKSFPMLNSLTISDSSIDFPPSPPELPSITELSTDGVTSQCYEGLISSLPALVYIKITIDDAEGDIAFITAGLRRTGGQNLKIITLRTTYSLRSEKSPVSSKTMRGLGLLIKEHTKNLKYLILGRVKCTDEDDLVYLIECCRHVKTMGYVELYCRTMSNGKVASHVQHLHTKSPNDLHVLVYHDDFGYYKSYYIPHID
;
A
#
# COMPACT_ATOMS: atom_id res chain seq x y z
N MET A 1 20.39 50.80 2.86
CA MET A 1 20.99 49.59 3.43
C MET A 1 19.93 48.99 4.33
N ALA A 2 19.21 47.97 3.88
CA ALA A 2 18.23 47.26 4.73
C ALA A 2 19.01 46.56 5.85
N THR A 3 18.67 46.83 7.08
CA THR A 3 19.21 46.15 8.26
C THR A 3 18.68 44.67 8.22
N GLN A 4 19.53 43.72 8.50
CA GLN A 4 19.24 42.29 8.52
C GLN A 4 18.10 42.02 9.53
N GLY A 5 16.89 41.72 9.00
CA GLY A 5 15.70 41.45 9.81
C GLY A 5 14.46 42.32 9.50
N ASP A 6 14.56 43.33 8.68
CA ASP A 6 13.46 44.20 8.29
C ASP A 6 12.59 43.55 7.19
N ILE A 7 11.27 43.65 7.32
CA ILE A 7 10.36 43.11 6.31
C ILE A 7 10.36 44.06 5.09
N PRO A 8 10.65 43.55 3.88
CA PRO A 8 10.68 44.37 2.66
C PRO A 8 9.32 45.01 2.35
N ASP A 9 9.33 46.26 1.82
CA ASP A 9 8.13 46.96 1.38
C ASP A 9 7.33 46.14 0.35
N GLU A 10 8.02 45.53 -0.58
CA GLU A 10 7.41 44.70 -1.63
C GLU A 10 6.60 43.53 -1.07
N LEU A 11 7.11 42.89 0.01
CA LEU A 11 6.41 41.80 0.68
C LEU A 11 5.13 42.30 1.37
N LEU A 12 5.20 43.41 2.09
CA LEU A 12 4.02 43.99 2.71
C LEU A 12 2.99 44.42 1.66
N CYS A 13 3.42 44.97 0.53
CA CYS A 13 2.51 45.34 -0.57
C CYS A 13 1.78 44.13 -1.14
N LYS A 14 2.50 43.03 -1.46
CA LYS A 14 1.89 41.78 -1.95
C LYS A 14 0.93 41.15 -0.92
N LEU A 15 1.33 41.15 0.34
CA LEU A 15 0.48 40.66 1.41
C LEU A 15 -0.84 41.44 1.51
N THR A 16 -0.81 42.76 1.30
CA THR A 16 -2.02 43.60 1.37
C THR A 16 -2.97 43.40 0.20
N GLU A 17 -2.47 42.96 -0.95
CA GLU A 17 -3.29 42.63 -2.13
C GLU A 17 -4.12 41.37 -1.92
N ASP A 18 -3.60 40.41 -1.12
CA ASP A 18 -4.27 39.14 -0.83
C ASP A 18 -5.17 39.21 0.42
N ILE A 19 -5.24 40.33 1.12
CA ILE A 19 -6.22 40.55 2.20
C ILE A 19 -7.50 41.16 1.57
N GLU A 20 -8.40 40.26 1.18
CA GLU A 20 -9.55 40.56 0.32
C GLU A 20 -10.70 41.29 1.03
N THR A 21 -10.86 41.10 2.35
CA THR A 21 -12.04 41.60 3.07
C THR A 21 -11.71 42.53 4.22
N SER A 22 -12.63 43.46 4.51
CA SER A 22 -12.52 44.36 5.68
C SER A 22 -12.52 43.56 7.01
N GLU A 23 -13.09 42.39 7.03
CA GLU A 23 -13.13 41.52 8.19
C GLU A 23 -11.77 40.92 8.46
N GLN A 24 -11.09 40.41 7.41
CA GLN A 24 -9.72 39.91 7.47
C GLN A 24 -8.74 40.99 7.92
N MET A 25 -8.85 42.21 7.35
CA MET A 25 -8.06 43.35 7.74
C MET A 25 -8.32 43.71 9.20
N GLY A 26 -9.57 43.70 9.63
CA GLY A 26 -9.95 44.00 11.00
C GLY A 26 -9.46 42.97 12.02
N ALA A 27 -9.48 41.68 11.64
CA ALA A 27 -8.91 40.61 12.46
C ALA A 27 -7.40 40.77 12.63
N LEU A 28 -6.70 41.00 11.50
CA LEU A 28 -5.24 41.22 11.52
C LEU A 28 -4.86 42.47 12.30
N GLY A 29 -5.60 43.59 12.13
CA GLY A 29 -5.35 44.82 12.87
C GLY A 29 -5.45 44.66 14.39
N ARG A 30 -6.41 43.87 14.88
CA ARG A 30 -6.54 43.54 16.31
C ARG A 30 -5.37 42.72 16.82
N THR A 31 -4.94 41.70 16.08
CA THR A 31 -3.80 40.85 16.48
C THR A 31 -2.46 41.60 16.43
N LEU A 32 -2.36 42.63 15.58
CA LEU A 32 -1.22 43.53 15.51
C LEU A 32 -1.24 44.63 16.60
N GLY A 33 -2.26 44.67 17.44
CA GLY A 33 -2.37 45.59 18.56
C GLY A 33 -3.00 46.96 18.25
N PHE A 34 -3.68 47.14 17.11
CA PHE A 34 -4.43 48.36 16.81
C PHE A 34 -5.78 48.35 17.53
N ASN A 35 -6.19 49.52 18.04
CA ASN A 35 -7.53 49.69 18.56
C ASN A 35 -8.57 49.85 17.42
N THR A 36 -9.84 49.63 17.75
CA THR A 36 -10.94 49.61 16.79
C THR A 36 -11.07 50.93 16.01
N ALA A 37 -10.79 52.05 16.66
CA ALA A 37 -10.87 53.36 15.99
C ALA A 37 -9.76 53.57 14.94
N ALA A 38 -8.56 53.06 15.19
CA ALA A 38 -7.48 53.07 14.22
C ALA A 38 -7.77 52.12 13.04
N ILE A 39 -8.27 50.92 13.31
CA ILE A 39 -8.67 49.96 12.29
C ILE A 39 -9.74 50.52 11.38
N ASN A 40 -10.76 51.19 11.92
CA ASN A 40 -11.81 51.81 11.12
C ASN A 40 -11.29 52.92 10.23
N ARG A 41 -10.34 53.76 10.70
CA ARG A 41 -9.70 54.79 9.85
C ARG A 41 -8.95 54.20 8.66
N TYR A 42 -8.21 53.10 8.87
CA TYR A 42 -7.55 52.40 7.78
C TYR A 42 -8.55 51.74 6.82
N ALA A 43 -9.65 51.15 7.37
CA ALA A 43 -10.70 50.58 6.54
C ALA A 43 -11.43 51.60 5.67
N GLU A 44 -11.65 52.84 6.20
CA GLU A 44 -12.19 53.94 5.40
C GLU A 44 -11.25 54.35 4.29
N THR A 45 -9.92 54.32 4.50
CA THR A 45 -8.91 54.61 3.49
C THR A 45 -8.94 53.61 2.32
N ASN A 46 -9.41 52.38 2.57
CA ASN A 46 -9.63 51.38 1.51
C ASN A 46 -10.84 51.69 0.60
N ARG A 47 -11.69 52.66 0.97
CA ARG A 47 -12.92 53.03 0.25
C ARG A 47 -12.82 54.46 -0.34
N LEU A 48 -11.77 54.80 -1.03
CA LEU A 48 -11.58 56.12 -1.65
C LEU A 48 -12.30 56.19 -3.02
N GLU A 49 -13.10 57.24 -3.22
CA GLU A 49 -13.75 57.57 -4.49
C GLU A 49 -14.63 56.48 -5.11
N GLY A 50 -15.31 55.68 -4.28
CA GLY A 50 -16.20 54.60 -4.75
C GLY A 50 -15.50 53.33 -5.27
N ARG A 51 -14.17 53.28 -5.15
CA ARG A 51 -13.37 52.09 -5.46
C ARG A 51 -12.81 51.48 -4.21
N VAL A 52 -12.81 50.15 -4.17
CA VAL A 52 -12.14 49.38 -3.10
C VAL A 52 -10.66 49.24 -3.43
N THR A 53 -9.78 49.70 -2.51
CA THR A 53 -8.33 49.61 -2.63
C THR A 53 -7.72 48.91 -1.44
N CYS A 54 -6.48 48.47 -1.53
CA CYS A 54 -5.73 47.92 -0.39
C CYS A 54 -4.88 48.96 0.36
N LYS A 55 -5.07 50.24 0.03
CA LYS A 55 -4.22 51.34 0.55
C LYS A 55 -4.23 51.41 2.08
N GLY A 56 -5.39 51.40 2.69
CA GLY A 56 -5.50 51.48 4.15
C GLY A 56 -4.91 50.26 4.85
N THR A 57 -5.08 49.06 4.29
CA THR A 57 -4.45 47.82 4.81
C THR A 57 -2.93 47.94 4.75
N ARG A 58 -2.41 48.44 3.66
CA ARG A 58 -0.98 48.71 3.48
C ARG A 58 -0.46 49.74 4.50
N ASP A 59 -1.13 50.89 4.61
CA ASP A 59 -0.75 51.94 5.55
C ASP A 59 -0.75 51.41 7.01
N MET A 60 -1.70 50.57 7.35
CA MET A 60 -1.75 49.89 8.66
C MET A 60 -0.54 48.99 8.90
N LEU A 61 -0.13 48.17 7.95
CA LEU A 61 1.02 47.31 8.08
C LEU A 61 2.34 48.06 8.11
N PHE A 62 2.45 49.15 7.33
CA PHE A 62 3.63 50.02 7.38
C PHE A 62 3.75 50.75 8.71
N ASP A 63 2.63 51.24 9.26
CA ASP A 63 2.59 51.91 10.56
C ASP A 63 2.94 50.92 11.70
N TRP A 64 2.44 49.66 11.62
CA TRP A 64 2.82 48.60 12.53
C TRP A 64 4.32 48.27 12.48
N ARG A 65 4.89 48.13 11.28
CA ARG A 65 6.31 47.84 11.08
C ARG A 65 7.21 48.87 11.73
N GLN A 66 6.86 50.15 11.65
CA GLN A 66 7.62 51.23 12.29
C GLN A 66 7.65 51.18 13.79
N ARG A 67 6.68 50.46 14.41
CA ARG A 67 6.57 50.36 15.90
C ARG A 67 7.24 49.09 16.42
N VAL A 68 7.73 48.20 15.55
CA VAL A 68 8.33 46.91 15.94
C VAL A 68 9.81 46.91 15.54
N GLU A 69 10.66 46.51 16.46
CA GLU A 69 12.07 46.29 16.16
C GLU A 69 12.27 45.33 14.97
N PRO A 70 13.19 45.63 14.03
CA PRO A 70 13.40 44.84 12.84
C PRO A 70 13.54 43.34 13.09
N SER A 71 14.27 42.95 14.09
CA SER A 71 14.48 41.54 14.49
C SER A 71 13.19 40.78 14.89
N ASN A 72 12.16 41.54 15.32
CA ASN A 72 10.90 40.97 15.80
C ASN A 72 9.75 41.12 14.79
N GLN A 73 9.96 41.80 13.67
CA GLN A 73 8.89 42.08 12.70
C GLN A 73 8.39 40.79 12.06
N HIS A 74 9.26 39.96 11.55
CA HIS A 74 8.92 38.74 10.84
C HIS A 74 8.16 37.72 11.73
N PRO A 75 8.65 37.34 12.93
CA PRO A 75 7.95 36.40 13.79
C PRO A 75 6.61 36.96 14.32
N ARG A 76 6.54 38.26 14.65
CA ARG A 76 5.30 38.90 15.12
C ARG A 76 4.24 39.02 14.03
N LEU A 77 4.61 39.36 12.79
CA LEU A 77 3.64 39.42 11.69
C LEU A 77 3.12 38.02 11.35
N LYS A 78 4.00 37.03 11.34
CA LYS A 78 3.62 35.64 11.13
C LYS A 78 2.63 35.15 12.19
N GLN A 79 2.91 35.39 13.44
CA GLN A 79 2.01 35.02 14.54
C GLN A 79 0.66 35.77 14.44
N ALA A 80 0.71 37.08 14.15
CA ALA A 80 -0.51 37.88 14.02
C ALA A 80 -1.41 37.40 12.87
N LEU A 81 -0.84 36.96 11.75
CA LEU A 81 -1.59 36.37 10.64
C LEU A 81 -2.23 35.03 11.04
N ILE A 82 -1.52 34.19 11.79
CA ILE A 82 -2.04 32.92 12.31
C ILE A 82 -3.21 33.18 13.27
N ASP A 83 -3.02 34.10 14.24
CA ASP A 83 -4.03 34.47 15.23
C ASP A 83 -5.27 35.14 14.61
N ALA A 84 -5.08 35.79 13.45
CA ALA A 84 -6.16 36.35 12.65
C ALA A 84 -6.85 35.32 11.71
N ASN A 85 -6.48 34.05 11.80
CA ASN A 85 -6.96 32.97 10.94
C ASN A 85 -6.60 33.14 9.44
N LEU A 86 -5.52 33.87 9.15
CA LEU A 86 -4.95 34.08 7.81
C LEU A 86 -3.73 33.18 7.57
N ILE A 87 -3.82 31.92 7.97
CA ILE A 87 -2.71 30.93 7.99
C ILE A 87 -2.08 30.81 6.58
N ARG A 88 -2.89 30.76 5.54
CA ARG A 88 -2.42 30.69 4.15
C ARG A 88 -1.49 31.84 3.77
N LEU A 89 -1.80 33.08 4.23
CA LEU A 89 -0.96 34.24 3.96
C LEU A 89 0.34 34.19 4.76
N ALA A 90 0.29 33.72 6.02
CA ALA A 90 1.50 33.51 6.82
C ALA A 90 2.45 32.48 6.16
N GLU A 91 1.90 31.42 5.60
CA GLU A 91 2.67 30.38 4.89
C GLU A 91 3.19 30.86 3.52
N THR A 92 2.45 31.69 2.81
CA THR A 92 2.83 32.17 1.48
C THR A 92 3.92 33.23 1.54
N TYR A 93 3.77 34.21 2.44
CA TYR A 93 4.59 35.41 2.44
C TYR A 93 5.68 35.42 3.52
N LEU A 94 5.49 34.67 4.61
CA LEU A 94 6.41 34.67 5.76
C LEU A 94 6.97 33.26 6.02
N ARG A 95 7.25 32.51 4.94
CA ARG A 95 8.11 31.32 5.03
C ARG A 95 9.48 31.80 5.50
N GLU A 96 9.93 31.27 6.64
CA GLU A 96 11.32 31.46 7.04
C GLU A 96 12.20 30.96 5.90
N THR A 97 13.07 31.83 5.42
CA THR A 97 14.10 31.45 4.46
C THR A 97 14.96 30.38 5.15
N ILE A 98 15.15 29.25 4.51
CA ILE A 98 15.89 28.07 4.98
C ILE A 98 17.23 28.47 5.67
N ALA A 99 17.84 29.56 5.26
CA ALA A 99 19.10 30.06 5.80
C ALA A 99 19.06 30.55 7.28
N THR A 100 17.91 31.05 7.77
CA THR A 100 17.79 31.50 9.17
C THR A 100 17.43 30.35 10.11
N GLN A 101 16.67 29.38 9.62
CA GLN A 101 16.34 28.17 10.36
C GLN A 101 17.59 27.28 10.54
N ASP A 102 18.41 27.19 9.48
CA ASP A 102 19.70 26.44 9.54
C ASP A 102 20.70 27.05 10.53
N THR A 103 20.78 28.37 10.62
CA THR A 103 21.73 29.04 11.55
C THR A 103 21.26 28.93 13.00
N TYR A 104 19.95 29.02 13.25
CA TYR A 104 19.38 28.87 14.59
C TYR A 104 19.39 27.39 15.04
N SER A 105 19.02 26.48 14.19
CA SER A 105 19.12 25.03 14.40
C SER A 105 20.56 24.58 14.62
N LYS A 106 21.51 25.14 13.89
CA LYS A 106 22.95 24.89 14.06
C LYS A 106 23.46 25.39 15.42
N LYS A 107 23.03 26.57 15.86
CA LYS A 107 23.40 27.14 17.15
C LYS A 107 22.84 26.35 18.38
N ILE A 108 21.62 25.80 18.24
CA ILE A 108 21.00 24.96 19.26
C ILE A 108 21.57 23.54 19.20
N SER A 109 21.81 22.99 18.03
CA SER A 109 22.46 21.67 17.88
C SER A 109 23.87 21.64 18.47
N GLU A 110 24.51 22.81 18.58
CA GLU A 110 25.80 22.98 19.22
C GLU A 110 25.73 23.17 20.73
N SER A 111 24.53 23.26 21.34
CA SER A 111 24.40 23.38 22.80
C SER A 111 24.98 22.15 23.50
N LEU A 112 25.63 22.35 24.61
CA LEU A 112 26.27 21.26 25.38
C LEU A 112 25.28 20.16 25.75
N THR A 113 24.04 20.53 26.06
CA THR A 113 22.98 19.59 26.45
C THR A 113 22.52 18.72 25.25
N VAL A 114 22.36 19.31 24.09
CA VAL A 114 21.97 18.57 22.87
C VAL A 114 23.05 17.58 22.45
N ARG A 115 24.32 17.99 22.53
CA ARG A 115 25.46 17.11 22.26
C ARG A 115 25.51 15.95 23.24
N LYS A 116 25.31 16.20 24.54
CA LYS A 116 25.30 15.16 25.59
C LYS A 116 24.16 14.14 25.32
N CYS A 117 22.95 14.62 25.06
CA CYS A 117 21.82 13.75 24.71
C CYS A 117 22.10 12.93 23.42
N ARG A 118 22.65 13.58 22.40
CA ARG A 118 23.00 12.89 21.14
C ARG A 118 24.00 11.77 21.39
N THR A 119 25.08 12.01 22.11
CA THR A 119 26.11 10.99 22.42
C THR A 119 25.51 9.78 23.13
N ILE A 120 24.63 10.01 24.12
CA ILE A 120 23.97 8.93 24.86
C ILE A 120 23.03 8.13 23.92
N LEU A 121 22.29 8.81 23.06
CA LEU A 121 21.41 8.16 22.07
C LEU A 121 22.22 7.35 21.04
N GLU A 122 23.32 7.91 20.55
CA GLU A 122 24.23 7.23 19.60
C GLU A 122 24.81 5.95 20.22
N ASP A 123 25.28 6.00 21.47
CA ASP A 123 25.78 4.83 22.18
C ASP A 123 24.68 3.78 22.40
N LYS A 124 23.52 4.22 22.87
CA LYS A 124 22.38 3.33 23.14
C LYS A 124 21.88 2.65 21.86
N TYR A 125 21.75 3.39 20.75
CA TYR A 125 21.30 2.82 19.48
C TYR A 125 22.34 1.88 18.87
N SER A 126 23.64 2.22 18.94
CA SER A 126 24.73 1.33 18.51
C SER A 126 24.68 -0.02 19.22
N ASN A 127 24.39 -0.01 20.52
CA ASN A 127 24.35 -1.22 21.33
C ASN A 127 23.04 -2.01 21.22
N GLN A 128 21.88 -1.34 21.01
CA GLN A 128 20.57 -1.97 21.14
C GLN A 128 19.80 -2.08 19.83
N LEU A 129 19.99 -1.16 18.87
CA LEU A 129 19.20 -1.09 17.63
C LEU A 129 20.03 -1.39 16.39
N CYS A 130 21.31 -1.07 16.34
CA CYS A 130 22.16 -1.25 15.17
C CYS A 130 22.57 -2.71 14.92
N LYS A 131 21.81 -3.67 15.46
CA LYS A 131 22.00 -5.10 15.26
C LYS A 131 20.69 -5.75 14.83
N ILE A 132 20.76 -6.65 13.86
CA ILE A 132 19.60 -7.43 13.40
C ILE A 132 19.53 -8.72 14.21
N GLN A 133 18.41 -8.94 14.89
CA GLN A 133 18.13 -10.24 15.49
C GLN A 133 17.81 -11.24 14.40
N LEU A 134 18.63 -12.29 14.29
CA LEU A 134 18.54 -13.27 13.21
C LEU A 134 17.54 -14.38 13.50
N THR A 135 17.36 -14.74 14.76
CA THR A 135 16.45 -15.83 15.10
C THR A 135 15.45 -15.37 16.15
N PRO A 136 14.14 -15.38 15.86
CA PRO A 136 13.10 -14.94 16.80
C PRO A 136 13.05 -15.77 18.10
N TRP A 137 13.59 -17.00 18.05
CA TRP A 137 13.61 -17.97 19.16
C TRP A 137 14.94 -17.98 19.94
N ASN A 138 15.90 -17.13 19.58
CA ASN A 138 17.19 -17.02 20.29
C ASN A 138 17.60 -15.55 20.39
N ASN A 139 17.42 -15.00 21.59
CA ASN A 139 17.69 -13.59 21.86
C ASN A 139 19.18 -13.19 21.83
N ASN A 140 20.08 -14.15 21.67
CA ASN A 140 21.53 -13.90 21.63
C ASN A 140 22.11 -14.03 20.22
N ASP A 141 21.27 -14.15 19.20
CA ASP A 141 21.70 -14.36 17.82
C ASP A 141 21.48 -13.09 17.00
N TYR A 142 22.52 -12.26 16.92
CA TYR A 142 22.53 -10.98 16.22
C TYR A 142 23.57 -10.96 15.11
N ALA A 143 23.30 -10.16 14.09
CA ALA A 143 24.26 -9.80 13.04
C ALA A 143 24.35 -8.27 12.90
N GLU A 144 25.47 -7.79 12.40
CA GLU A 144 25.61 -6.40 12.02
C GLU A 144 24.72 -6.05 10.83
N PHE A 145 24.21 -4.80 10.78
CA PHE A 145 23.36 -4.36 9.67
C PHE A 145 24.01 -4.53 8.30
N LYS A 146 25.29 -4.17 8.17
CA LYS A 146 26.06 -4.29 6.92
C LYS A 146 26.06 -5.70 6.32
N ASP A 147 25.99 -6.72 7.17
CA ASP A 147 26.12 -8.13 6.75
C ASP A 147 24.79 -8.75 6.31
N MET A 148 23.69 -8.31 6.93
CA MET A 148 22.38 -8.98 6.77
C MET A 148 21.23 -8.07 6.34
N HIS A 149 21.40 -6.73 6.41
CA HIS A 149 20.31 -5.84 6.07
C HIS A 149 20.01 -5.91 4.56
N THR A 150 18.77 -6.18 4.25
CA THR A 150 18.23 -6.14 2.89
C THR A 150 17.04 -5.20 2.85
N VAL A 151 16.95 -4.41 1.79
CA VAL A 151 15.94 -3.38 1.64
C VAL A 151 14.57 -3.99 1.48
N VAL A 152 13.61 -3.52 2.27
CA VAL A 152 12.18 -3.84 2.09
C VAL A 152 11.53 -2.84 1.15
N THR A 153 10.57 -3.29 0.36
CA THR A 153 9.79 -2.42 -0.51
C THR A 153 8.81 -1.61 0.33
N MET A 154 8.87 -0.28 0.20
CA MET A 154 7.90 0.63 0.81
C MET A 154 7.13 1.38 -0.28
N VAL A 155 5.82 1.38 -0.17
CA VAL A 155 4.90 2.00 -1.13
C VAL A 155 4.07 3.06 -0.44
N LYS A 156 3.96 4.22 -1.08
CA LYS A 156 3.11 5.31 -0.61
C LYS A 156 1.65 5.03 -0.99
N LYS A 157 0.74 5.28 -0.05
CA LYS A 157 -0.71 5.14 -0.24
C LYS A 157 -1.39 6.49 -0.36
N ASP A 158 -2.51 6.54 -1.10
CA ASP A 158 -3.39 7.72 -1.13
C ASP A 158 -4.18 7.85 0.20
N ASP A 159 -4.94 8.94 0.33
CA ASP A 159 -5.78 9.21 1.51
C ASP A 159 -6.84 8.12 1.76
N ARG A 160 -7.13 7.30 0.76
CA ARG A 160 -8.06 6.17 0.83
C ARG A 160 -7.36 4.82 1.03
N GLY A 161 -6.03 4.82 1.23
CA GLY A 161 -5.23 3.62 1.42
C GLY A 161 -4.95 2.84 0.12
N ARG A 162 -5.15 3.45 -1.06
CA ARG A 162 -4.84 2.85 -2.36
C ARG A 162 -3.43 3.23 -2.80
N ASP A 163 -2.81 2.40 -3.63
CA ASP A 163 -1.52 2.73 -4.24
C ASP A 163 -1.67 4.00 -5.09
N ILE A 164 -0.77 4.95 -4.89
CA ILE A 164 -0.70 6.12 -5.76
C ILE A 164 -0.24 5.64 -7.14
N LYS A 165 -0.83 6.21 -8.21
CA LYS A 165 -0.59 5.81 -9.61
C LYS A 165 0.88 5.78 -10.02
N GLU A 166 1.71 6.60 -9.40
CA GLU A 166 3.17 6.50 -9.47
C GLU A 166 3.63 5.85 -8.17
N LYS A 167 3.95 4.56 -8.21
CA LYS A 167 4.59 3.87 -7.09
C LYS A 167 5.93 4.55 -6.82
N GLU A 168 5.94 5.56 -5.95
CA GLU A 168 7.19 6.04 -5.35
C GLU A 168 7.71 4.91 -4.45
N ILE A 169 8.46 4.01 -5.04
CA ILE A 169 9.19 2.99 -4.30
C ILE A 169 10.38 3.71 -3.67
N LEU A 170 10.32 3.88 -2.36
CA LEU A 170 11.49 4.34 -1.60
C LEU A 170 12.50 3.21 -1.56
N GLN A 171 13.42 3.21 -2.53
CA GLN A 171 14.57 2.32 -2.53
C GLN A 171 15.70 2.96 -1.72
N GLY A 172 16.32 2.18 -0.86
CA GLY A 172 17.48 2.58 -0.08
C GLY A 172 17.20 2.79 1.40
N SER A 173 17.74 3.87 2.00
CA SER A 173 17.58 4.10 3.43
C SER A 173 16.14 4.40 3.82
N ALA A 174 15.66 3.75 4.88
CA ALA A 174 14.36 4.03 5.47
C ALA A 174 14.23 5.49 5.96
N GLY A 175 15.34 6.15 6.24
CA GLY A 175 15.39 7.58 6.62
C GLY A 175 14.92 8.53 5.51
N LYS A 176 15.05 8.13 4.24
CA LYS A 176 14.56 8.94 3.09
C LYS A 176 13.08 9.29 3.19
N ILE A 177 12.30 8.56 3.98
CA ILE A 177 10.90 8.89 4.26
C ILE A 177 10.76 10.31 4.82
N PHE A 178 11.70 10.75 5.64
CA PHE A 178 11.68 12.10 6.22
C PHE A 178 12.01 13.21 5.21
N SER A 179 12.67 12.89 4.11
CA SER A 179 12.98 13.82 3.02
C SER A 179 12.00 13.74 1.85
N ALA A 180 11.13 12.73 1.82
CA ALA A 180 10.13 12.55 0.77
C ALA A 180 9.07 13.66 0.82
N LYS A 181 9.06 14.57 -0.17
CA LYS A 181 8.07 15.64 -0.25
C LYS A 181 6.72 15.08 -0.72
N VAL A 182 5.66 15.49 -0.01
CA VAL A 182 4.28 15.22 -0.41
C VAL A 182 3.62 16.54 -0.79
N ASN A 183 3.12 16.65 -2.01
CA ASN A 183 2.58 17.92 -2.54
C ASN A 183 3.55 19.11 -2.38
N GLY A 184 4.85 18.85 -2.57
CA GLY A 184 5.90 19.86 -2.45
C GLY A 184 6.33 20.21 -1.01
N THR A 185 5.68 19.65 0.01
CA THR A 185 5.98 19.87 1.44
C THR A 185 6.52 18.60 2.11
N LEU A 186 7.36 18.78 3.13
CA LEU A 186 7.84 17.66 3.94
C LEU A 186 6.75 17.22 4.93
N PRO A 187 6.46 15.92 5.05
CA PRO A 187 5.43 15.45 5.94
C PRO A 187 5.80 15.68 7.41
N SER A 188 4.86 16.20 8.20
CA SER A 188 5.01 16.33 9.65
C SER A 188 4.67 15.01 10.37
N ARG A 189 3.81 14.21 9.77
CA ARG A 189 3.34 12.92 10.29
C ARG A 189 3.47 11.83 9.25
N ILE A 190 4.04 10.70 9.66
CA ILE A 190 4.26 9.55 8.79
C ILE A 190 3.71 8.31 9.49
N LEU A 191 2.85 7.57 8.80
CA LEU A 191 2.37 6.26 9.24
C LEU A 191 3.00 5.18 8.35
N ILE A 192 3.79 4.29 8.95
CA ILE A 192 4.24 3.06 8.29
C ILE A 192 3.34 1.92 8.73
N SER A 193 2.59 1.38 7.79
CA SER A 193 1.73 0.23 8.03
C SER A 193 2.31 -1.04 7.43
N ALA A 194 2.25 -2.13 8.15
CA ALA A 194 2.55 -3.45 7.62
C ALA A 194 2.05 -4.58 8.53
N PRO A 195 1.74 -5.75 7.99
CA PRO A 195 1.53 -6.97 8.76
C PRO A 195 2.74 -7.33 9.65
N ALA A 196 2.55 -8.27 10.58
CA ALA A 196 3.65 -8.79 11.39
C ALA A 196 4.72 -9.46 10.51
N GLY A 197 6.00 -9.37 10.91
CA GLY A 197 7.12 -10.03 10.22
C GLY A 197 7.55 -9.38 8.91
N ARG A 198 6.94 -8.26 8.48
CA ARG A 198 7.32 -7.55 7.25
C ARG A 198 8.50 -6.59 7.40
N GLY A 199 9.05 -6.43 8.60
CA GLY A 199 10.27 -5.65 8.83
C GLY A 199 10.06 -4.24 9.38
N LYS A 200 8.90 -3.88 9.97
CA LYS A 200 8.67 -2.56 10.60
C LYS A 200 9.76 -2.16 11.57
N THR A 201 9.99 -2.99 12.59
CA THR A 201 11.02 -2.73 13.62
C THR A 201 12.43 -2.72 13.02
N THR A 202 12.69 -3.54 11.98
CA THR A 202 13.97 -3.53 11.28
C THR A 202 14.16 -2.23 10.49
N ALA A 203 13.09 -1.70 9.88
CA ALA A 203 13.16 -0.39 9.21
C ALA A 203 13.44 0.75 10.20
N VAL A 204 12.80 0.73 11.37
CA VAL A 204 13.08 1.68 12.46
C VAL A 204 14.52 1.54 12.96
N ALA A 205 15.00 0.32 13.13
CA ALA A 205 16.38 0.05 13.54
C ALA A 205 17.38 0.55 12.47
N LYS A 206 17.05 0.42 11.16
CA LYS A 206 17.86 1.00 10.08
C LYS A 206 17.88 2.52 10.13
N MET A 207 16.76 3.18 10.44
CA MET A 207 16.73 4.64 10.64
C MET A 207 17.68 5.07 11.78
N ALA A 208 17.64 4.35 12.91
CA ALA A 208 18.56 4.60 14.02
C ALA A 208 20.02 4.38 13.60
N HIS A 209 20.30 3.33 12.87
CA HIS A 209 21.63 3.04 12.32
C HIS A 209 22.11 4.16 11.41
N ASP A 210 21.27 4.61 10.45
CA ASP A 210 21.63 5.67 9.49
C ASP A 210 21.89 7.00 10.19
N TRP A 211 21.11 7.29 11.21
CA TRP A 211 21.30 8.48 12.03
C TRP A 211 22.60 8.45 12.84
N VAL A 212 22.94 7.30 13.45
CA VAL A 212 24.19 7.09 14.21
C VAL A 212 25.40 7.25 13.30
N HIS A 213 25.39 6.62 12.12
CA HIS A 213 26.51 6.60 11.19
C HIS A 213 26.52 7.78 10.22
N ARG A 214 25.54 8.69 10.32
CA ARG A 214 25.38 9.84 9.41
C ARG A 214 25.42 9.42 7.94
N GLU A 215 24.68 8.37 7.61
CA GLU A 215 24.66 7.78 6.29
C GLU A 215 24.22 8.81 5.24
N ASP A 216 25.08 9.08 4.26
CA ASP A 216 24.84 10.06 3.21
C ASP A 216 23.56 9.76 2.42
N GLY A 217 22.70 10.79 2.23
CA GLY A 217 21.44 10.66 1.52
C GLY A 217 20.37 9.88 2.28
N SER A 218 20.56 9.62 3.57
CA SER A 218 19.54 9.02 4.45
C SER A 218 18.42 10.01 4.78
N GLY A 219 18.68 11.33 4.71
CA GLY A 219 17.79 12.38 5.19
C GLY A 219 17.81 12.54 6.72
N LEU A 220 18.73 11.87 7.41
CA LEU A 220 18.93 11.90 8.86
C LEU A 220 20.34 12.35 9.27
N GLU A 221 21.23 12.55 8.31
CA GLU A 221 22.66 12.85 8.49
C GLU A 221 22.88 14.11 9.35
N ASP A 222 22.10 15.16 9.11
CA ASP A 222 22.20 16.44 9.82
C ASP A 222 21.20 16.59 10.97
N LEU A 223 20.37 15.59 11.25
CA LEU A 223 19.35 15.66 12.29
C LEU A 223 20.01 15.64 13.69
N PRO A 224 19.80 16.68 14.55
CA PRO A 224 20.41 16.72 15.88
C PRO A 224 19.92 15.64 16.83
N LEU A 225 18.61 15.39 16.91
CA LEU A 225 18.02 14.45 17.86
C LEU A 225 16.96 13.56 17.21
N LEU A 226 17.17 12.25 17.31
CA LEU A 226 16.22 11.22 16.92
C LEU A 226 15.80 10.41 18.13
N PHE A 227 14.52 10.43 18.50
CA PHE A 227 13.98 9.66 19.62
C PHE A 227 13.19 8.45 19.10
N VAL A 228 13.70 7.24 19.33
CA VAL A 228 13.05 5.98 18.96
C VAL A 228 12.41 5.34 20.18
N VAL A 229 11.10 5.46 20.32
CA VAL A 229 10.33 4.94 21.45
C VAL A 229 9.57 3.68 21.02
N LYS A 230 9.71 2.61 21.80
CA LYS A 230 8.99 1.34 21.58
C LYS A 230 7.71 1.32 22.41
N PHE A 231 6.56 1.20 21.76
CA PHE A 231 5.26 1.19 22.43
C PHE A 231 5.07 0.03 23.40
N ARG A 232 5.69 -1.13 23.13
CA ARG A 232 5.65 -2.29 24.06
C ARG A 232 6.18 -1.98 25.46
N ASN A 233 7.05 -0.96 25.58
CA ASN A 233 7.65 -0.53 26.84
C ASN A 233 6.97 0.74 27.39
N THR A 234 5.78 1.07 26.91
CA THR A 234 5.06 2.31 27.26
C THR A 234 3.71 1.96 27.86
N SER A 235 3.43 2.44 29.08
CA SER A 235 2.12 2.28 29.71
C SER A 235 1.11 3.31 29.19
N HIS A 236 -0.17 3.12 29.49
CA HIS A 236 -1.25 4.03 29.08
C HIS A 236 -1.19 5.41 29.77
N SER A 237 -0.54 5.51 30.94
CA SER A 237 -0.39 6.74 31.71
C SER A 237 0.92 7.49 31.42
N THR A 238 1.83 6.89 30.64
CA THR A 238 3.17 7.44 30.36
C THR A 238 3.08 8.64 29.42
N SER A 239 3.71 9.76 29.77
CA SER A 239 3.92 10.87 28.86
C SER A 239 5.04 10.59 27.86
N ILE A 240 5.14 11.38 26.79
CA ILE A 240 6.22 11.17 25.79
C ILE A 240 7.59 11.50 26.42
N GLY A 241 7.68 12.51 27.28
CA GLY A 241 8.90 12.85 27.99
C GLY A 241 9.35 11.71 28.90
N GLU A 242 8.42 11.13 29.66
CA GLU A 242 8.67 9.98 30.52
C GLU A 242 9.09 8.75 29.71
N ALA A 243 8.43 8.48 28.58
CA ALA A 243 8.78 7.37 27.70
C ALA A 243 10.19 7.52 27.09
N ILE A 244 10.57 8.73 26.68
CA ILE A 244 11.91 8.99 26.15
C ILE A 244 12.96 8.83 27.25
N ILE A 245 12.75 9.42 28.42
CA ILE A 245 13.71 9.34 29.53
C ILE A 245 13.88 7.88 29.96
N SER A 246 12.80 7.17 30.25
CA SER A 246 12.88 5.80 30.76
C SER A 246 13.50 4.82 29.75
N GLN A 247 13.24 5.01 28.47
CA GLN A 247 13.75 4.10 27.44
C GLN A 247 15.12 4.52 26.88
N LEU A 248 15.43 5.82 26.82
CA LEU A 248 16.56 6.32 26.05
C LEU A 248 17.57 7.16 26.85
N LEU A 249 17.13 7.93 27.83
CA LEU A 249 17.92 8.94 28.51
C LEU A 249 17.94 8.75 30.05
N SER A 250 17.78 7.51 30.51
CA SER A 250 17.77 7.17 31.95
C SER A 250 19.03 7.62 32.69
N ASP A 251 20.15 7.73 31.98
CA ASP A 251 21.47 8.06 32.56
C ASP A 251 21.80 9.55 32.46
N VAL A 252 20.84 10.42 32.17
CA VAL A 252 20.99 11.86 32.13
C VAL A 252 20.48 12.46 33.44
N ASP A 253 21.40 12.85 34.31
CA ASP A 253 21.06 13.57 35.55
C ASP A 253 20.36 14.90 35.22
N ASP A 254 19.44 15.32 36.07
CA ASP A 254 18.70 16.59 35.98
C ASP A 254 17.71 16.74 34.83
N LEU A 255 17.43 15.67 34.05
CA LEU A 255 16.44 15.69 32.97
C LEU A 255 15.07 15.23 33.48
N THR A 256 14.11 16.16 33.57
CA THR A 256 12.73 15.83 33.94
C THR A 256 11.85 15.62 32.71
N PRO A 257 10.78 14.79 32.76
CA PRO A 257 9.85 14.59 31.69
C PRO A 257 9.24 15.89 31.14
N GLU A 258 8.85 16.80 32.05
CA GLU A 258 8.25 18.08 31.70
C GLU A 258 9.28 19.02 31.05
N GLY A 259 10.53 18.98 31.55
CA GLY A 259 11.65 19.74 30.99
C GLY A 259 11.97 19.30 29.55
N LEU A 260 12.00 17.99 29.29
CA LEU A 260 12.22 17.43 27.98
C LEU A 260 11.05 17.76 27.01
N GLU A 261 9.82 17.66 27.46
CA GLU A 261 8.66 18.03 26.65
C GLU A 261 8.64 19.53 26.33
N SER A 262 9.02 20.38 27.30
CA SER A 262 9.17 21.82 27.08
C SER A 262 10.26 22.12 26.06
N PHE A 263 11.38 21.41 26.12
CA PHE A 263 12.47 21.53 25.16
C PHE A 263 12.02 21.10 23.74
N ILE A 264 11.37 19.93 23.60
CA ILE A 264 10.84 19.48 22.32
C ILE A 264 9.85 20.50 21.76
N ARG A 265 8.96 21.06 22.59
CA ARG A 265 7.97 22.06 22.18
C ARG A 265 8.62 23.32 21.60
N GLN A 266 9.71 23.76 22.20
CA GLN A 266 10.45 24.97 21.77
C GLN A 266 11.33 24.70 20.54
N HIS A 267 11.76 23.46 20.33
CA HIS A 267 12.76 23.09 19.34
C HIS A 267 12.31 21.94 18.42
N GLN A 268 11.05 22.00 17.94
CA GLN A 268 10.44 20.92 17.16
C GLN A 268 11.20 20.58 15.88
N GLY A 269 11.86 21.57 15.25
CA GLY A 269 12.57 21.38 13.98
C GLY A 269 13.85 20.53 14.08
N ILE A 270 14.45 20.41 15.27
CA ILE A 270 15.66 19.63 15.51
C ILE A 270 15.40 18.25 16.14
N CYS A 271 14.14 17.94 16.44
CA CYS A 271 13.71 16.70 17.07
C CYS A 271 12.83 15.90 16.12
N HIS A 272 13.19 14.64 15.87
CA HIS A 272 12.29 13.67 15.22
C HIS A 272 11.92 12.59 16.24
N ILE A 273 10.67 12.16 16.22
CA ILE A 273 10.15 11.14 17.12
C ILE A 273 9.67 9.95 16.26
N VAL A 274 10.20 8.78 16.58
CA VAL A 274 9.77 7.51 15.97
C VAL A 274 9.11 6.67 17.05
N LEU A 275 7.86 6.31 16.81
CA LEU A 275 7.00 5.53 17.71
C LEU A 275 6.78 4.14 17.10
N ASP A 276 7.50 3.14 17.59
CA ASP A 276 7.47 1.79 17.01
C ASP A 276 6.43 0.89 17.68
N GLY A 277 5.49 0.37 16.85
CA GLY A 277 4.54 -0.67 17.25
C GLY A 277 3.27 -0.15 17.94
N LEU A 278 2.52 0.76 17.32
CA LEU A 278 1.25 1.28 17.86
C LEU A 278 0.25 0.19 18.27
N ASP A 279 0.26 -0.94 17.58
CA ASP A 279 -0.57 -2.10 17.90
C ASP A 279 -0.21 -2.76 19.25
N GLU A 280 0.94 -2.41 19.84
CA GLU A 280 1.40 -2.84 21.15
C GLU A 280 1.12 -1.79 22.26
N TYR A 281 0.55 -0.62 21.89
CA TYR A 281 0.31 0.47 22.85
C TYR A 281 -0.96 0.28 23.68
N ALA A 282 -0.82 0.17 24.97
CA ALA A 282 -1.96 0.00 25.90
C ALA A 282 -2.86 1.24 26.00
N GLY A 283 -2.34 2.41 25.66
CA GLY A 283 -3.02 3.71 25.79
C GLY A 283 -3.83 4.17 24.59
N ILE A 284 -4.06 3.32 23.58
CA ILE A 284 -4.79 3.72 22.35
C ILE A 284 -6.17 4.32 22.64
N SER A 285 -6.87 3.83 23.65
CA SER A 285 -8.20 4.30 24.04
C SER A 285 -8.20 5.44 25.04
N SER A 286 -7.03 5.96 25.41
CA SER A 286 -6.86 7.00 26.43
C SER A 286 -6.67 8.37 25.78
N SER A 287 -6.93 9.44 26.54
CA SER A 287 -6.57 10.81 26.21
C SER A 287 -5.12 11.13 26.57
N SER A 288 -4.21 10.15 26.44
CA SER A 288 -2.83 10.28 26.81
C SER A 288 -2.11 11.34 25.97
N ASN A 289 -1.02 11.88 26.54
CA ASN A 289 -0.15 12.84 25.87
C ASN A 289 0.36 12.30 24.52
N ILE A 290 0.72 11.01 24.45
CA ILE A 290 1.16 10.35 23.23
C ILE A 290 0.04 10.30 22.19
N MET A 291 -1.21 10.01 22.58
CA MET A 291 -2.33 10.06 21.65
C MET A 291 -2.58 11.46 21.10
N LYS A 292 -2.41 12.51 21.91
CA LYS A 292 -2.49 13.90 21.42
C LYS A 292 -1.44 14.21 20.37
N ILE A 293 -0.23 13.65 20.47
CA ILE A 293 0.82 13.78 19.46
C ILE A 293 0.38 13.07 18.17
N LEU A 294 -0.16 11.84 18.28
CA LEU A 294 -0.62 11.07 17.13
C LEU A 294 -1.85 11.71 16.47
N LEU A 295 -2.74 12.32 17.21
CA LEU A 295 -3.93 13.04 16.70
C LEU A 295 -3.62 14.47 16.22
N TRP A 296 -2.32 14.85 16.18
CA TRP A 296 -1.85 16.16 15.74
C TRP A 296 -2.29 17.33 16.62
N GLU A 297 -2.69 17.06 17.85
CA GLU A 297 -3.06 18.07 18.85
C GLU A 297 -1.83 18.66 19.57
N MET A 298 -0.68 17.96 19.52
CA MET A 298 0.55 18.33 20.19
C MET A 298 1.76 18.12 19.29
N PHE A 299 2.78 19.00 19.41
CA PHE A 299 4.01 18.98 18.62
C PHE A 299 3.77 19.00 17.11
N GLN A 300 2.92 19.88 16.64
CA GLN A 300 2.45 19.94 15.25
C GLN A 300 3.56 20.13 14.22
N GLN A 301 4.66 20.82 14.58
CA GLN A 301 5.82 21.07 13.73
C GLN A 301 6.92 20.02 13.88
N CYS A 302 6.85 19.16 14.90
CA CYS A 302 7.76 18.04 15.05
C CYS A 302 7.45 16.96 14.05
N ARG A 303 8.46 16.38 13.42
CA ARG A 303 8.25 15.21 12.56
C ARG A 303 8.11 13.96 13.42
N VAL A 304 6.97 13.29 13.24
CA VAL A 304 6.64 12.08 13.99
C VAL A 304 6.35 10.96 13.01
N LEU A 305 7.05 9.85 13.17
CA LEU A 305 6.81 8.63 12.46
C LEU A 305 6.22 7.60 13.42
N VAL A 306 5.16 6.93 13.00
CA VAL A 306 4.56 5.83 13.76
C VAL A 306 4.49 4.58 12.91
N THR A 307 4.89 3.43 13.49
CA THR A 307 4.67 2.13 12.85
C THR A 307 3.44 1.46 13.44
N SER A 308 2.65 0.80 12.59
CA SER A 308 1.42 0.13 13.01
C SER A 308 1.10 -1.09 12.16
N ARG A 309 0.13 -1.88 12.61
CA ARG A 309 -0.54 -2.89 11.77
C ARG A 309 -1.74 -2.29 11.04
N PRO A 310 -2.13 -2.84 9.86
CA PRO A 310 -3.19 -2.26 9.02
C PRO A 310 -4.54 -2.06 9.72
N HIS A 311 -4.88 -2.90 10.70
CA HIS A 311 -6.17 -2.80 11.40
C HIS A 311 -6.35 -1.52 12.25
N LEU A 312 -5.28 -0.77 12.52
CA LEU A 312 -5.32 0.50 13.25
C LEU A 312 -5.25 1.74 12.35
N GLU A 313 -5.16 1.57 11.05
CA GLU A 313 -5.08 2.70 10.09
C GLU A 313 -6.31 3.61 10.12
N ASN A 314 -7.46 3.07 10.51
CA ASN A 314 -8.71 3.81 10.64
C ASN A 314 -8.63 4.94 11.67
N ILE A 315 -7.73 4.86 12.68
CA ILE A 315 -7.48 5.95 13.64
C ILE A 315 -7.03 7.21 12.90
N PHE A 316 -6.21 7.05 11.86
CA PHE A 316 -5.61 8.13 11.07
C PHE A 316 -6.46 8.53 9.84
N SER A 317 -7.68 8.03 9.75
CA SER A 317 -8.60 8.30 8.64
C SER A 317 -9.76 9.22 9.03
N GLN A 318 -9.72 9.79 10.25
CA GLN A 318 -10.78 10.65 10.81
C GLN A 318 -10.38 12.13 10.77
N GLY A 319 -11.35 13.01 10.56
CA GLY A 319 -11.15 14.46 10.56
C GLY A 319 -10.14 14.92 9.53
N ASP A 320 -9.23 15.82 9.94
CA ASP A 320 -8.16 16.37 9.10
C ASP A 320 -6.90 15.48 9.02
N LEU A 321 -6.83 14.40 9.79
CA LEU A 321 -5.64 13.52 9.84
C LEU A 321 -5.22 12.94 8.49
N PRO A 322 -6.13 12.59 7.55
CA PRO A 322 -5.72 12.12 6.23
C PRO A 322 -4.88 13.11 5.44
N ARG A 323 -5.03 14.43 5.70
CA ARG A 323 -4.24 15.48 5.05
C ARG A 323 -2.88 15.70 5.70
N VAL A 324 -2.74 15.29 6.96
CA VAL A 324 -1.53 15.50 7.77
C VAL A 324 -0.59 14.30 7.68
N TYR A 325 -1.17 13.08 7.58
CA TYR A 325 -0.42 11.84 7.55
C TYR A 325 -0.02 11.41 6.13
N THR A 326 1.27 11.21 5.93
CA THR A 326 1.75 10.42 4.79
C THR A 326 1.70 8.95 5.15
N LYS A 327 0.88 8.17 4.43
CA LYS A 327 0.73 6.74 4.65
C LYS A 327 1.70 5.96 3.76
N MET A 328 2.47 5.08 4.38
CA MET A 328 3.42 4.18 3.72
C MET A 328 3.09 2.75 4.11
N GLU A 329 3.23 1.81 3.20
CA GLU A 329 3.11 0.38 3.48
C GLU A 329 4.42 -0.33 3.20
N ILE A 330 4.83 -1.23 4.11
CA ILE A 330 5.93 -2.16 3.85
C ILE A 330 5.34 -3.44 3.26
N GLU A 331 5.60 -3.67 1.98
CA GLU A 331 5.16 -4.88 1.28
C GLU A 331 6.03 -6.10 1.61
N GLY A 332 7.25 -5.90 2.11
CA GLY A 332 8.25 -6.91 2.40
C GLY A 332 9.39 -6.91 1.39
N PHE A 333 9.99 -8.07 1.14
CA PHE A 333 11.04 -8.23 0.13
C PHE A 333 10.44 -8.28 -1.28
N SER A 334 11.10 -7.63 -2.23
CA SER A 334 10.96 -7.98 -3.64
C SER A 334 11.59 -9.34 -3.92
N LYS A 335 11.46 -9.87 -5.14
CA LYS A 335 12.15 -11.09 -5.56
C LYS A 335 13.66 -10.91 -5.46
N GLU A 336 14.16 -9.78 -5.94
CA GLU A 336 15.58 -9.42 -5.92
C GLU A 336 16.10 -9.28 -4.48
N SER A 337 15.34 -8.60 -3.61
CA SER A 337 15.67 -8.47 -2.20
C SER A 337 15.69 -9.82 -1.48
N SER A 338 14.76 -10.73 -1.79
CA SER A 338 14.76 -12.08 -1.23
C SER A 338 16.01 -12.86 -1.65
N CYS A 339 16.40 -12.74 -2.93
CA CYS A 339 17.64 -13.35 -3.44
C CYS A 339 18.88 -12.77 -2.78
N ASP A 340 18.96 -11.43 -2.65
CA ASP A 340 20.09 -10.76 -1.95
C ASP A 340 20.20 -11.22 -0.49
N TYR A 341 19.07 -11.33 0.22
CA TYR A 341 19.05 -11.83 1.59
C TYR A 341 19.55 -13.27 1.69
N ILE A 342 19.11 -14.14 0.78
CA ILE A 342 19.56 -15.54 0.68
C ILE A 342 21.07 -15.61 0.45
N ASP A 343 21.60 -14.81 -0.49
CA ASP A 343 23.04 -14.75 -0.78
C ASP A 343 23.85 -14.32 0.44
N ARG A 344 23.41 -13.25 1.12
CA ARG A 344 24.04 -12.75 2.35
C ARG A 344 24.02 -13.80 3.46
N PHE A 345 22.89 -14.46 3.66
CA PHE A 345 22.75 -15.50 4.68
C PHE A 345 23.72 -16.67 4.46
N PHE A 346 23.83 -17.17 3.23
CA PHE A 346 24.68 -18.33 2.94
C PHE A 346 26.17 -17.97 2.79
N SER A 347 26.48 -16.76 2.39
CA SER A 347 27.85 -16.29 2.24
C SER A 347 28.47 -15.87 3.56
N SER A 348 27.78 -15.01 4.33
CA SER A 348 28.35 -14.45 5.56
C SER A 348 28.21 -15.40 6.76
N ARG A 349 27.08 -16.10 6.90
CA ARG A 349 26.77 -16.87 8.09
C ARG A 349 27.10 -18.36 7.96
N ILE A 350 26.74 -18.98 6.86
CA ILE A 350 26.89 -20.44 6.66
C ILE A 350 28.19 -20.77 5.93
N GLN A 351 28.78 -19.79 5.25
CA GLN A 351 29.98 -19.95 4.43
C GLN A 351 29.86 -21.07 3.38
N LYS A 352 28.65 -21.25 2.82
CA LYS A 352 28.31 -22.22 1.78
C LYS A 352 27.50 -21.55 0.67
N PRO A 353 28.09 -20.66 -0.15
CA PRO A 353 27.35 -19.88 -1.14
C PRO A 353 26.62 -20.75 -2.17
N MET A 354 27.12 -21.92 -2.51
CA MET A 354 26.43 -22.86 -3.44
C MET A 354 25.06 -23.32 -2.95
N LYS A 355 24.79 -23.30 -1.62
CA LYS A 355 23.45 -23.59 -1.09
C LYS A 355 22.45 -22.48 -1.43
N ALA A 356 22.91 -21.24 -1.64
CA ALA A 356 22.04 -20.14 -2.05
C ALA A 356 21.39 -20.40 -3.41
N ASP A 357 22.19 -20.82 -4.40
CA ASP A 357 21.69 -21.09 -5.76
C ASP A 357 20.69 -22.24 -5.77
N GLY A 358 20.98 -23.29 -4.99
CA GLY A 358 20.05 -24.41 -4.80
C GLY A 358 18.72 -23.98 -4.18
N LEU A 359 18.74 -23.09 -3.19
CA LEU A 359 17.52 -22.56 -2.60
C LEU A 359 16.74 -21.67 -3.58
N LYS A 360 17.41 -20.80 -4.32
CA LYS A 360 16.75 -19.96 -5.33
C LYS A 360 16.04 -20.81 -6.38
N PHE A 361 16.71 -21.85 -6.91
CA PHE A 361 16.10 -22.80 -7.84
C PHE A 361 14.91 -23.54 -7.23
N TYR A 362 15.01 -23.96 -5.97
CA TYR A 362 13.88 -24.57 -5.26
C TYR A 362 12.69 -23.61 -5.17
N LEU A 363 12.90 -22.32 -4.86
CA LEU A 363 11.85 -21.31 -4.77
C LEU A 363 11.15 -21.07 -6.12
N GLU A 364 11.88 -21.01 -7.22
CA GLU A 364 11.32 -20.88 -8.56
C GLU A 364 10.35 -22.00 -8.93
N THR A 365 10.61 -23.20 -8.43
CA THR A 365 9.75 -24.37 -8.65
C THR A 365 8.59 -24.49 -7.64
N ASN A 366 8.63 -23.71 -6.54
CA ASN A 366 7.65 -23.74 -5.46
C ASN A 366 7.03 -22.35 -5.17
N PRO A 367 6.12 -21.86 -6.02
CA PRO A 367 5.63 -20.49 -5.96
C PRO A 367 4.91 -20.14 -4.65
N LEU A 368 4.30 -21.08 -3.96
CA LEU A 368 3.69 -20.83 -2.63
C LEU A 368 4.72 -20.56 -1.55
N ILE A 369 5.88 -21.20 -1.65
CA ILE A 369 7.00 -20.95 -0.73
C ILE A 369 7.71 -19.64 -1.13
N GLU A 370 7.91 -19.38 -2.43
CA GLU A 370 8.45 -18.13 -2.96
C GLU A 370 7.60 -16.93 -2.47
N GLU A 371 6.28 -17.04 -2.44
CA GLU A 371 5.42 -15.98 -1.91
C GLU A 371 5.65 -15.73 -0.41
N LEU A 372 5.90 -16.78 0.37
CA LEU A 372 6.18 -16.63 1.80
C LEU A 372 7.50 -15.94 2.08
N VAL A 373 8.55 -16.20 1.30
CA VAL A 373 9.87 -15.61 1.53
C VAL A 373 9.92 -14.10 1.22
N LYS A 374 8.90 -13.53 0.59
CA LYS A 374 8.71 -12.08 0.55
C LYS A 374 8.51 -11.48 1.94
N THR A 375 8.12 -12.29 2.93
CA THR A 375 8.12 -11.88 4.33
C THR A 375 9.49 -12.19 4.93
N PRO A 376 10.26 -11.17 5.37
CA PRO A 376 11.65 -11.35 5.86
C PRO A 376 11.81 -12.45 6.89
N LEU A 377 10.85 -12.56 7.82
CA LEU A 377 10.85 -13.61 8.83
C LEU A 377 10.80 -15.03 8.23
N PHE A 378 9.94 -15.24 7.21
CA PHE A 378 9.83 -16.53 6.56
C PHE A 378 11.02 -16.81 5.64
N CYS A 379 11.59 -15.77 5.01
CA CYS A 379 12.83 -15.90 4.26
C CYS A 379 13.95 -16.46 5.17
N LEU A 380 14.11 -15.87 6.34
CA LEU A 380 15.05 -16.34 7.35
C LEU A 380 14.79 -17.80 7.76
N MET A 381 13.53 -18.17 8.05
CA MET A 381 13.17 -19.54 8.43
C MET A 381 13.45 -20.56 7.33
N VAL A 382 13.14 -20.19 6.08
CA VAL A 382 13.40 -21.03 4.91
C VAL A 382 14.91 -21.22 4.71
N CYS A 383 15.72 -20.16 4.85
CA CYS A 383 17.18 -20.24 4.81
C CYS A 383 17.72 -21.22 5.88
N HIS A 384 17.20 -21.13 7.10
CA HIS A 384 17.60 -22.06 8.18
C HIS A 384 17.22 -23.51 7.86
N LEU A 385 15.99 -23.77 7.43
CA LEU A 385 15.53 -25.11 7.05
C LEU A 385 16.38 -25.70 5.92
N TRP A 386 16.69 -24.89 4.90
CA TRP A 386 17.52 -25.28 3.78
C TRP A 386 18.96 -25.55 4.20
N SER A 387 19.50 -24.76 5.13
CA SER A 387 20.87 -24.92 5.62
C SER A 387 21.12 -26.28 6.27
N VAL A 388 20.06 -26.88 6.87
CA VAL A 388 20.09 -28.17 7.57
C VAL A 388 19.40 -29.30 6.77
N ASP A 389 19.15 -29.10 5.49
CA ASP A 389 18.55 -30.06 4.55
C ASP A 389 17.18 -30.60 4.99
N ARG A 390 16.34 -29.71 5.55
CA ARG A 390 14.99 -30.02 6.04
C ARG A 390 13.85 -29.61 5.10
N LEU A 391 14.18 -28.99 3.97
CA LEU A 391 13.23 -28.72 2.88
C LEU A 391 13.39 -29.80 1.81
N ASP A 392 12.31 -30.48 1.51
CA ASP A 392 12.24 -31.56 0.52
C ASP A 392 11.19 -31.23 -0.56
N SER A 393 11.09 -32.08 -1.58
CA SER A 393 10.13 -31.94 -2.66
C SER A 393 8.66 -32.02 -2.21
N GLU A 394 8.39 -32.56 -1.01
CA GLU A 394 7.04 -32.63 -0.45
C GLU A 394 6.61 -31.31 0.19
N THR A 395 7.55 -30.41 0.46
CA THR A 395 7.27 -29.09 1.07
C THR A 395 6.89 -28.08 -0.04
N SER A 396 5.68 -28.21 -0.58
CA SER A 396 5.20 -27.36 -1.70
C SER A 396 4.08 -26.39 -1.30
N THR A 397 3.57 -26.50 -0.07
CA THR A 397 2.47 -25.65 0.44
C THR A 397 2.90 -24.86 1.65
N GLN A 398 2.15 -23.78 1.98
CA GLN A 398 2.41 -23.01 3.21
C GLN A 398 2.14 -23.85 4.46
N THR A 399 1.12 -24.70 4.43
CA THR A 399 0.80 -25.60 5.53
C THR A 399 1.98 -26.57 5.81
N SER A 400 2.51 -27.21 4.77
CA SER A 400 3.67 -28.10 4.91
C SER A 400 4.93 -27.38 5.39
N LEU A 401 5.16 -26.15 4.93
CA LEU A 401 6.29 -25.35 5.41
C LEU A 401 6.19 -25.04 6.90
N LEU A 402 5.02 -24.56 7.38
CA LEU A 402 4.84 -24.26 8.79
C LEU A 402 4.93 -25.50 9.67
N ASP A 403 4.53 -26.66 9.17
CA ASP A 403 4.78 -27.94 9.86
C ASP A 403 6.27 -28.22 10.01
N LYS A 404 7.05 -28.03 8.95
CA LYS A 404 8.52 -28.18 9.00
C LYS A 404 9.17 -27.14 9.93
N VAL A 405 8.68 -25.89 9.93
CA VAL A 405 9.14 -24.85 10.89
C VAL A 405 8.91 -25.30 12.33
N ASN A 406 7.73 -25.81 12.66
CA ASN A 406 7.44 -26.29 14.01
C ASN A 406 8.33 -27.46 14.43
N VAL A 407 8.59 -28.39 13.52
CA VAL A 407 9.54 -29.49 13.73
C VAL A 407 10.96 -28.98 13.94
N PHE A 408 11.38 -28.00 13.15
CA PHE A 408 12.68 -27.33 13.30
C PHE A 408 12.81 -26.67 14.69
N LEU A 409 11.79 -25.93 15.12
CA LEU A 409 11.76 -25.29 16.44
C LEU A 409 11.87 -26.34 17.57
N SER A 410 11.19 -27.50 17.44
CA SER A 410 11.28 -28.57 18.44
C SER A 410 12.69 -29.16 18.52
N HIS A 411 13.35 -29.39 17.39
CA HIS A 411 14.74 -29.88 17.39
C HIS A 411 15.72 -28.86 18.00
N HIS A 412 15.47 -27.56 17.72
CA HIS A 412 16.29 -26.50 18.29
C HIS A 412 16.08 -26.36 19.81
N ALA A 413 14.83 -26.51 20.28
CA ALA A 413 14.51 -26.52 21.70
C ALA A 413 15.14 -27.74 22.41
N ASN A 414 15.11 -28.92 21.81
CA ASN A 414 15.72 -30.14 22.35
C ASN A 414 17.24 -30.03 22.57
N LYS A 415 17.91 -29.17 21.79
CA LYS A 415 19.35 -28.87 21.97
C LYS A 415 19.64 -27.88 23.08
N ARG A 416 18.66 -27.10 23.51
CA ARG A 416 18.83 -26.00 24.48
C ARG A 416 18.27 -26.34 25.87
N THR A 417 17.38 -27.31 25.91
CA THR A 417 16.69 -27.68 27.16
C THR A 417 16.89 -29.16 27.43
N ASP A 418 16.85 -29.58 28.70
CA ASP A 418 16.90 -30.98 29.10
C ASP A 418 15.59 -31.74 28.80
N ARG A 419 14.66 -31.11 28.08
CA ARG A 419 13.38 -31.72 27.72
C ARG A 419 13.39 -32.21 26.29
N LEU A 420 12.86 -33.39 26.07
CA LEU A 420 12.67 -33.96 24.75
C LEU A 420 11.27 -33.68 24.24
N PHE A 421 11.16 -32.87 23.19
CA PHE A 421 9.92 -32.62 22.43
C PHE A 421 9.82 -33.67 21.31
N THR A 422 8.99 -34.68 21.51
CA THR A 422 8.67 -35.70 20.49
C THR A 422 7.64 -35.13 19.50
N PRO A 423 7.47 -35.71 18.30
CA PRO A 423 6.42 -35.30 17.34
C PRO A 423 5.02 -35.29 17.96
N GLU A 424 4.69 -36.30 18.81
CA GLU A 424 3.39 -36.40 19.48
C GLU A 424 3.20 -35.28 20.50
N THR A 425 4.24 -34.94 21.27
CA THR A 425 4.22 -33.82 22.21
C THR A 425 4.06 -32.50 21.50
N LEU A 426 4.75 -32.29 20.36
CA LEU A 426 4.64 -31.13 19.54
C LEU A 426 3.21 -30.95 18.97
N ASP A 427 2.64 -32.04 18.44
CA ASP A 427 1.28 -32.01 17.89
C ASP A 427 0.23 -31.68 18.97
N GLU A 428 0.41 -32.25 20.19
CA GLU A 428 -0.43 -31.91 21.35
C GLU A 428 -0.33 -30.43 21.74
N ILE A 429 0.88 -29.86 21.75
CA ILE A 429 1.12 -28.44 22.07
C ILE A 429 0.43 -27.57 21.03
N ILE A 430 0.67 -27.84 19.74
CA ILE A 430 0.06 -27.05 18.64
C ILE A 430 -1.45 -27.18 18.69
N HIS A 431 -2.00 -28.38 18.96
CA HIS A 431 -3.44 -28.56 19.07
C HIS A 431 -4.06 -27.73 20.21
N LYS A 432 -3.43 -27.72 21.39
CA LYS A 432 -3.93 -26.94 22.54
C LYS A 432 -3.79 -25.44 22.34
N LEU A 433 -2.67 -24.99 21.77
CA LEU A 433 -2.47 -23.60 21.36
C LEU A 433 -3.49 -23.19 20.30
N GLY A 434 -3.76 -24.07 19.34
CA GLY A 434 -4.71 -23.83 18.26
C GLY A 434 -6.12 -23.51 18.75
N LYS A 435 -6.53 -24.04 19.90
CA LYS A 435 -7.80 -23.66 20.53
C LYS A 435 -7.80 -22.22 21.01
N VAL A 436 -6.73 -21.76 21.64
CA VAL A 436 -6.57 -20.37 22.08
C VAL A 436 -6.44 -19.45 20.87
N ALA A 437 -5.61 -19.84 19.91
CA ALA A 437 -5.42 -19.13 18.65
C ALA A 437 -6.74 -18.88 17.91
N LEU A 438 -7.55 -19.93 17.73
CA LEU A 438 -8.86 -19.83 17.08
C LEU A 438 -9.81 -18.93 17.87
N THR A 439 -9.83 -19.03 19.19
CA THR A 439 -10.68 -18.17 20.04
C THR A 439 -10.28 -16.69 19.88
N GLY A 440 -8.98 -16.40 19.80
CA GLY A 440 -8.47 -15.05 19.57
C GLY A 440 -8.83 -14.52 18.19
N LEU A 441 -8.66 -15.32 17.13
CA LEU A 441 -9.01 -14.94 15.76
C LEU A 441 -10.51 -14.67 15.58
N LEU A 442 -11.37 -15.39 16.29
CA LEU A 442 -12.82 -15.23 16.22
C LEU A 442 -13.36 -14.15 17.17
N ALA A 443 -12.53 -13.57 18.03
CA ALA A 443 -12.92 -12.46 18.88
C ALA A 443 -13.22 -11.22 18.03
N TYR A 444 -14.09 -10.36 18.50
CA TYR A 444 -14.49 -9.13 17.79
C TYR A 444 -13.28 -8.24 17.42
N SER A 445 -12.32 -8.15 18.33
CA SER A 445 -11.07 -7.37 18.13
C SER A 445 -9.96 -8.16 17.41
N LYS A 446 -10.20 -9.40 16.96
CA LYS A 446 -9.19 -10.28 16.34
C LYS A 446 -7.89 -10.31 17.13
N LYS A 447 -7.96 -10.86 18.33
CA LYS A 447 -6.89 -10.85 19.32
C LYS A 447 -5.61 -11.50 18.80
N LEU A 448 -4.55 -10.69 18.68
CA LEU A 448 -3.20 -11.13 18.30
C LEU A 448 -2.26 -11.14 19.50
N VAL A 449 -2.53 -10.30 20.50
CA VAL A 449 -1.84 -10.22 21.78
C VAL A 449 -2.72 -10.84 22.85
N PHE A 450 -2.19 -11.78 23.58
CA PHE A 450 -2.87 -12.53 24.60
C PHE A 450 -2.34 -12.17 25.99
N THR A 451 -3.10 -12.52 27.02
CA THR A 451 -2.72 -12.39 28.43
C THR A 451 -2.57 -13.76 29.06
N PRO A 452 -1.90 -13.92 30.21
CA PRO A 452 -1.83 -15.20 30.93
C PRO A 452 -3.22 -15.81 31.22
N ARG A 453 -4.25 -14.97 31.37
CA ARG A 453 -5.64 -15.41 31.58
C ARG A 453 -6.18 -16.26 30.42
N ASP A 454 -5.77 -15.97 29.19
CA ASP A 454 -6.18 -16.74 28.01
C ASP A 454 -5.65 -18.18 28.02
N PHE A 455 -4.56 -18.42 28.74
CA PHE A 455 -3.87 -19.70 28.88
C PHE A 455 -4.09 -20.39 30.24
N GLN A 456 -4.97 -19.85 31.11
CA GLN A 456 -5.21 -20.40 32.46
C GLN A 456 -5.50 -21.90 32.45
N LYS A 457 -6.19 -22.44 31.42
CA LYS A 457 -6.53 -23.87 31.31
C LYS A 457 -5.38 -24.75 30.80
N ILE A 458 -4.28 -24.15 30.34
CA ILE A 458 -3.15 -24.82 29.70
C ILE A 458 -1.80 -24.19 30.09
N PRO A 459 -1.51 -23.88 31.37
CA PRO A 459 -0.29 -23.15 31.75
C PRO A 459 0.98 -23.94 31.36
N SER A 460 1.01 -25.22 31.56
CA SER A 460 2.17 -26.06 31.20
C SER A 460 2.42 -26.16 29.70
N VAL A 461 1.38 -25.97 28.88
CA VAL A 461 1.51 -25.88 27.41
C VAL A 461 2.08 -24.55 26.99
N LEU A 462 1.69 -23.47 27.66
CA LEU A 462 2.25 -22.15 27.43
C LEU A 462 3.76 -22.14 27.66
N ASP A 463 4.22 -22.68 28.80
CA ASP A 463 5.65 -22.77 29.11
C ASP A 463 6.42 -23.57 28.07
N LYS A 464 5.87 -24.72 27.65
CA LYS A 464 6.45 -25.52 26.57
C LYS A 464 6.49 -24.79 25.25
N ALA A 465 5.42 -24.03 24.90
CA ALA A 465 5.33 -23.26 23.67
C ALA A 465 6.30 -22.08 23.65
N CYS A 466 6.56 -21.45 24.80
CA CYS A 466 7.60 -20.45 24.96
C CYS A 466 9.00 -21.07 24.77
N GLN A 467 9.25 -22.23 25.34
CA GLN A 467 10.53 -22.96 25.15
C GLN A 467 10.77 -23.35 23.69
N LEU A 468 9.70 -23.71 22.97
CA LEU A 468 9.74 -23.99 21.54
C LEU A 468 9.93 -22.71 20.70
N GLY A 469 9.65 -21.53 21.23
CA GLY A 469 9.64 -20.27 20.48
C GLY A 469 8.42 -20.09 19.56
N ILE A 470 7.37 -20.90 19.75
CA ILE A 470 6.10 -20.75 19.02
C ILE A 470 5.33 -19.51 19.50
N VAL A 471 5.41 -19.24 20.80
CA VAL A 471 4.93 -18.01 21.42
C VAL A 471 6.04 -17.34 22.24
N SER A 472 6.00 -16.02 22.32
CA SER A 472 6.86 -15.22 23.18
C SER A 472 6.05 -14.66 24.35
N LYS A 473 6.70 -14.58 25.53
CA LYS A 473 6.14 -13.97 26.73
C LYS A 473 6.98 -12.75 27.05
N THR A 474 6.38 -11.58 27.03
CA THR A 474 7.02 -10.31 27.41
C THR A 474 6.38 -9.81 28.71
N THR A 475 7.16 -9.63 29.73
CA THR A 475 6.72 -9.05 31.00
C THR A 475 7.31 -7.66 31.11
N VAL A 476 6.46 -6.64 31.20
CA VAL A 476 6.88 -5.28 31.51
C VAL A 476 6.84 -5.13 33.01
N SER A 477 8.02 -5.13 33.65
CA SER A 477 8.16 -4.86 35.08
C SER A 477 8.26 -3.34 35.27
N SER A 478 7.39 -2.78 36.09
CA SER A 478 7.51 -1.40 36.58
C SER A 478 8.46 -1.39 37.79
N GLU A 479 9.77 -1.47 37.55
CA GLU A 479 10.74 -1.53 38.66
C GLU A 479 11.05 -0.20 39.35
N HIS A 480 10.44 0.92 38.94
CA HIS A 480 10.82 2.25 39.46
C HIS A 480 9.67 3.15 39.99
N LEU A 481 8.54 2.56 40.46
CA LEU A 481 7.57 3.38 41.21
C LEU A 481 7.30 2.78 42.60
N PRO A 482 7.57 3.49 43.70
CA PRO A 482 7.16 3.05 45.02
C PRO A 482 5.65 3.23 45.17
N GLN A 483 4.97 2.13 45.51
CA GLN A 483 3.61 2.10 46.04
C GLN A 483 2.45 2.48 45.11
N THR A 484 2.26 1.73 44.02
CA THR A 484 0.91 1.43 43.51
C THR A 484 0.82 -0.05 43.18
N ASN A 485 -0.29 -0.71 43.53
CA ASN A 485 -0.57 -2.11 43.27
C ASN A 485 -0.85 -2.38 41.76
N GLU A 486 0.01 -1.92 40.87
CA GLU A 486 -0.10 -2.20 39.44
C GLU A 486 0.69 -3.46 39.13
N THR A 487 -0.06 -4.52 38.91
CA THR A 487 0.39 -5.82 38.45
C THR A 487 1.19 -5.70 37.15
N SER A 488 2.40 -6.20 37.13
CA SER A 488 3.20 -6.40 35.92
C SER A 488 2.34 -6.92 34.75
N SER A 489 2.25 -6.17 33.67
CA SER A 489 1.47 -6.61 32.50
C SER A 489 2.30 -7.60 31.71
N THR A 490 1.87 -8.83 31.66
CA THR A 490 2.49 -9.87 30.84
C THR A 490 1.69 -10.06 29.58
N THR A 491 2.34 -9.91 28.41
CA THR A 491 1.78 -10.18 27.09
C THR A 491 2.35 -11.46 26.49
N ILE A 492 1.55 -12.15 25.71
CA ILE A 492 1.90 -13.40 25.05
C ILE A 492 1.49 -13.28 23.58
N GLU A 493 2.42 -13.59 22.66
CA GLU A 493 2.21 -13.46 21.24
C GLU A 493 2.78 -14.67 20.49
N PHE A 494 2.11 -15.07 19.39
CA PHE A 494 2.73 -15.97 18.42
C PHE A 494 3.84 -15.23 17.68
N TYR A 495 4.92 -15.93 17.31
CA TYR A 495 6.02 -15.33 16.55
C TYR A 495 5.56 -14.65 15.25
N HIS A 496 4.42 -15.10 14.70
CA HIS A 496 3.78 -14.49 13.53
C HIS A 496 2.28 -14.80 13.50
N LYS A 497 1.46 -13.92 12.88
CA LYS A 497 0.02 -14.16 12.69
C LYS A 497 -0.26 -15.46 11.94
N LEU A 498 0.53 -15.80 10.91
CA LEU A 498 0.37 -17.06 10.17
C LEU A 498 0.58 -18.29 11.06
N ALA A 499 1.48 -18.22 12.04
CA ALA A 499 1.65 -19.32 13.01
C ALA A 499 0.41 -19.51 13.89
N GLN A 500 -0.23 -18.40 14.29
CA GLN A 500 -1.51 -18.42 15.00
C GLN A 500 -2.62 -19.04 14.13
N GLU A 501 -2.74 -18.60 12.88
CA GLU A 501 -3.74 -19.09 11.92
C GLU A 501 -3.52 -20.57 11.57
N HIS A 502 -2.25 -20.98 11.40
CA HIS A 502 -1.87 -22.38 11.19
C HIS A 502 -2.24 -23.27 12.39
N ALA A 503 -1.89 -22.85 13.61
CA ALA A 503 -2.26 -23.60 14.83
C ALA A 503 -3.79 -23.74 14.97
N ALA A 504 -4.54 -22.68 14.65
CA ALA A 504 -5.99 -22.69 14.63
C ALA A 504 -6.56 -23.65 13.57
N GLY A 505 -5.97 -23.68 12.36
CA GLY A 505 -6.31 -24.61 11.28
C GLY A 505 -6.09 -26.08 11.70
N LYS A 506 -4.95 -26.38 12.32
CA LYS A 506 -4.64 -27.71 12.89
C LYS A 506 -5.66 -28.14 13.96
N PHE A 507 -6.06 -27.23 14.83
CA PHE A 507 -7.11 -27.52 15.83
C PHE A 507 -8.45 -27.87 15.17
N LEU A 508 -8.88 -27.13 14.14
CA LEU A 508 -10.11 -27.44 13.40
C LEU A 508 -10.04 -28.83 12.74
N ALA A 509 -8.92 -29.17 12.15
CA ALA A 509 -8.73 -30.47 11.50
C ALA A 509 -8.77 -31.65 12.46
N HIS A 510 -8.20 -31.49 13.66
CA HIS A 510 -8.22 -32.54 14.67
C HIS A 510 -9.64 -32.82 15.21
N LYS A 511 -10.46 -31.78 15.35
CA LYS A 511 -11.85 -31.95 15.81
C LYS A 511 -12.74 -32.65 14.80
N THR A 512 -12.50 -32.52 13.50
CA THR A 512 -13.28 -33.23 12.46
C THR A 512 -13.00 -34.75 12.44
N SER A 513 -11.87 -35.22 13.02
CA SER A 513 -11.54 -36.64 13.03
C SER A 513 -12.18 -37.44 14.18
N ARG A 514 -12.64 -36.80 15.25
CA ARG A 514 -13.15 -37.47 16.48
C ARG A 514 -14.66 -37.53 16.60
N PHE A 515 -15.46 -36.94 15.70
CA PHE A 515 -16.92 -36.95 15.86
C PHE A 515 -17.61 -38.04 15.03
N LYS A 516 -17.98 -39.07 15.71
CA LYS A 516 -19.15 -39.90 15.38
C LYS A 516 -20.40 -39.04 15.70
N LEU A 517 -21.31 -38.94 14.74
CA LEU A 517 -22.66 -38.38 14.80
C LEU A 517 -23.21 -38.18 16.23
N ASN A 518 -23.41 -36.92 16.65
CA ASN A 518 -24.60 -36.52 17.41
C ASN A 518 -24.67 -35.00 17.63
N TRP A 519 -25.65 -34.38 17.06
CA TRP A 519 -26.60 -33.30 17.51
C TRP A 519 -26.13 -32.01 18.12
N LYS A 520 -24.91 -31.60 18.14
CA LYS A 520 -24.59 -30.18 18.39
C LYS A 520 -23.89 -29.63 17.15
N ILE A 521 -24.42 -28.48 16.64
CA ILE A 521 -23.74 -27.65 15.63
C ILE A 521 -22.28 -27.67 16.02
N SER A 522 -21.44 -28.32 15.20
CA SER A 522 -20.04 -28.51 15.57
C SER A 522 -19.41 -27.13 15.70
N LYS A 523 -18.38 -26.97 16.55
CA LYS A 523 -17.61 -25.72 16.60
C LYS A 523 -17.11 -25.31 15.21
N LEU A 524 -16.88 -26.27 14.34
CA LEU A 524 -16.54 -26.02 12.94
C LEU A 524 -17.68 -25.28 12.21
N ASP A 525 -18.93 -25.70 12.38
CA ASP A 525 -20.06 -25.04 11.71
C ASP A 525 -20.26 -23.62 12.25
N GLN A 526 -20.06 -23.39 13.57
CA GLN A 526 -20.07 -22.05 14.14
C GLN A 526 -18.95 -21.18 13.57
N VAL A 527 -17.73 -21.73 13.46
CA VAL A 527 -16.59 -21.06 12.83
C VAL A 527 -16.89 -20.74 11.37
N LEU A 528 -17.39 -21.71 10.61
CA LEU A 528 -17.73 -21.52 9.21
C LEU A 528 -18.89 -20.52 9.03
N GLN A 529 -19.84 -20.45 9.95
CA GLN A 529 -20.89 -19.43 9.92
C GLN A 529 -20.36 -18.02 10.23
N ASN A 530 -19.41 -17.88 11.17
CA ASN A 530 -18.75 -16.62 11.44
C ASN A 530 -17.88 -16.17 10.25
N ILE A 531 -17.16 -17.11 9.65
CA ILE A 531 -16.35 -16.89 8.46
C ILE A 531 -17.21 -16.48 7.25
N LYS A 532 -18.42 -17.01 7.10
CA LYS A 532 -19.32 -16.67 5.98
C LYS A 532 -19.56 -15.17 5.81
N ARG A 533 -19.51 -14.38 6.86
CA ARG A 533 -19.76 -12.94 6.82
C ARG A 533 -18.54 -12.10 6.46
N ASN A 534 -17.34 -12.60 6.77
CA ASN A 534 -16.08 -11.89 6.60
C ASN A 534 -14.97 -12.84 6.14
N VAL A 535 -15.13 -13.48 4.99
CA VAL A 535 -14.19 -14.51 4.52
C VAL A 535 -12.79 -13.96 4.32
N GLY A 536 -12.66 -12.74 3.78
CA GLY A 536 -11.36 -12.10 3.55
C GLY A 536 -10.46 -12.02 4.79
N ASP A 537 -11.08 -11.86 5.95
CA ASP A 537 -10.36 -11.82 7.23
C ASP A 537 -9.77 -13.16 7.67
N TYR A 538 -10.27 -14.27 7.11
CA TYR A 538 -9.94 -15.64 7.53
C TYR A 538 -9.35 -16.51 6.42
N GLU A 539 -8.94 -15.93 5.30
CA GLU A 539 -8.44 -16.67 4.14
C GLU A 539 -7.27 -17.57 4.49
N ASN A 540 -6.29 -17.09 5.28
CA ASN A 540 -5.17 -17.91 5.70
C ASN A 540 -5.61 -19.07 6.60
N LEU A 541 -6.51 -18.80 7.57
CA LEU A 541 -7.08 -19.84 8.42
C LEU A 541 -7.79 -20.92 7.59
N ILE A 542 -8.56 -20.50 6.58
CA ILE A 542 -9.28 -21.38 5.67
C ILE A 542 -8.29 -22.25 4.88
N ARG A 543 -7.24 -21.63 4.32
CA ARG A 543 -6.19 -22.32 3.56
C ARG A 543 -5.45 -23.35 4.44
N PHE A 544 -4.99 -22.94 5.62
CA PHE A 544 -4.33 -23.87 6.56
C PHE A 544 -5.23 -25.02 7.02
N ALA A 545 -6.51 -24.73 7.26
CA ALA A 545 -7.47 -25.77 7.61
C ALA A 545 -7.68 -26.74 6.43
N ALA A 546 -7.77 -26.22 5.20
CA ALA A 546 -7.88 -27.04 3.99
C ALA A 546 -6.62 -27.88 3.75
N GLY A 547 -5.43 -27.31 3.93
CA GLY A 547 -4.14 -28.01 3.75
C GLY A 547 -3.86 -29.08 4.81
N THR A 548 -4.55 -29.05 5.96
CA THR A 548 -4.29 -30.01 7.03
C THR A 548 -4.96 -31.37 6.79
N LYS A 549 -6.19 -31.43 6.23
CA LYS A 549 -6.93 -32.68 5.96
C LYS A 549 -7.93 -32.52 4.83
N ASN A 550 -7.91 -33.42 3.85
CA ASN A 550 -8.81 -33.43 2.71
C ASN A 550 -10.31 -33.40 3.09
N ARG A 551 -10.72 -34.14 4.13
CA ARG A 551 -12.12 -34.11 4.58
C ARG A 551 -12.56 -32.73 5.07
N LEU A 552 -11.67 -31.99 5.72
CA LEU A 552 -11.95 -30.63 6.16
C LEU A 552 -11.97 -29.68 4.97
N CYS A 553 -11.04 -29.83 4.04
CA CYS A 553 -11.03 -29.09 2.78
C CYS A 553 -12.37 -29.23 2.04
N ILE A 554 -12.84 -30.44 1.82
CA ILE A 554 -14.12 -30.71 1.15
C ILE A 554 -15.26 -29.98 1.86
N ARG A 555 -15.37 -30.10 3.19
CA ARG A 555 -16.43 -29.45 3.96
C ARG A 555 -16.36 -27.91 3.90
N ILE A 556 -15.17 -27.35 3.96
CA ILE A 556 -14.96 -25.91 3.79
C ILE A 556 -15.44 -25.47 2.40
N MET A 557 -15.01 -26.17 1.35
CA MET A 557 -15.39 -25.88 -0.03
C MET A 557 -16.90 -25.99 -0.26
N GLU A 558 -17.55 -27.03 0.26
CA GLU A 558 -19.01 -27.20 0.21
C GLU A 558 -19.75 -26.03 0.90
N THR A 559 -19.22 -25.59 2.05
CA THR A 559 -19.79 -24.46 2.79
C THR A 559 -19.62 -23.14 2.04
N LEU A 560 -18.46 -22.92 1.42
CA LEU A 560 -18.19 -21.72 0.62
C LEU A 560 -19.04 -21.65 -0.64
N LEU A 561 -19.29 -22.78 -1.29
CA LEU A 561 -20.18 -22.85 -2.47
C LEU A 561 -21.61 -22.42 -2.18
N THR A 562 -22.08 -22.65 -0.94
CA THR A 562 -23.41 -22.23 -0.51
C THR A 562 -23.46 -20.87 0.17
N ASN A 563 -22.34 -20.16 0.20
CA ASN A 563 -22.25 -18.86 0.87
C ASN A 563 -22.84 -17.74 -0.02
N SER A 564 -23.95 -17.16 0.43
CA SER A 564 -24.65 -16.06 -0.24
C SER A 564 -24.03 -14.66 0.04
N TYR A 565 -23.09 -14.54 0.99
CA TYR A 565 -22.42 -13.28 1.31
C TYR A 565 -21.23 -13.01 0.38
N LEU A 566 -20.74 -14.01 -0.32
CA LEU A 566 -19.66 -13.88 -1.30
C LEU A 566 -20.23 -13.77 -2.70
N SER A 567 -19.60 -12.93 -3.53
CA SER A 567 -19.80 -12.96 -4.97
C SER A 567 -19.39 -14.32 -5.54
N GLU A 568 -19.85 -14.62 -6.75
CA GLU A 568 -19.47 -15.86 -7.43
C GLU A 568 -17.98 -15.91 -7.72
N SER A 569 -17.41 -14.80 -8.13
CA SER A 569 -15.98 -14.62 -8.41
C SER A 569 -15.11 -14.84 -7.18
N GLU A 570 -15.49 -14.28 -6.02
CA GLU A 570 -14.78 -14.51 -4.75
C GLU A 570 -14.84 -15.99 -4.32
N ARG A 571 -16.03 -16.60 -4.43
CA ARG A 571 -16.19 -18.02 -4.08
C ARG A 571 -15.26 -18.90 -4.88
N TYR A 572 -15.21 -18.70 -6.19
CA TYR A 572 -14.36 -19.51 -7.07
C TYR A 572 -12.88 -19.28 -6.79
N ARG A 573 -12.46 -18.05 -6.56
CA ARG A 573 -11.10 -17.74 -6.16
C ARG A 573 -10.69 -18.51 -4.89
N ILE A 574 -11.48 -18.43 -3.82
CA ILE A 574 -11.16 -19.06 -2.54
C ILE A 574 -11.18 -20.61 -2.65
N LEU A 575 -12.06 -21.17 -3.51
CA LEU A 575 -12.06 -22.60 -3.78
C LEU A 575 -10.76 -23.05 -4.43
N LEU A 576 -10.25 -22.30 -5.40
CA LEU A 576 -8.95 -22.55 -6.02
C LEU A 576 -7.81 -22.41 -5.01
N ASP A 577 -7.87 -21.38 -4.16
CA ASP A 577 -6.89 -21.17 -3.09
C ASP A 577 -6.86 -22.33 -2.08
N CYS A 578 -8.03 -22.86 -1.70
CA CYS A 578 -8.10 -24.06 -0.85
C CYS A 578 -7.52 -25.31 -1.53
N SER A 579 -7.79 -25.47 -2.84
CA SER A 579 -7.31 -26.61 -3.59
C SER A 579 -5.78 -26.62 -3.75
N SER A 580 -5.15 -25.43 -3.78
CA SER A 580 -3.70 -25.31 -3.86
C SER A 580 -2.97 -25.83 -2.62
N GLU A 581 -3.60 -25.72 -1.44
CA GLU A 581 -3.05 -26.18 -0.16
C GLU A 581 -3.33 -27.66 0.14
N SER A 582 -4.46 -28.21 -0.37
CA SER A 582 -4.88 -29.58 -0.03
C SER A 582 -4.22 -30.68 -0.85
N GLY A 583 -3.52 -30.34 -1.95
CA GLY A 583 -3.03 -31.32 -2.92
C GLY A 583 -4.19 -31.98 -3.70
N VAL A 584 -4.13 -31.94 -5.01
CA VAL A 584 -5.27 -32.25 -5.93
C VAL A 584 -5.57 -33.74 -6.11
N SER A 585 -4.94 -34.63 -5.40
CA SER A 585 -5.13 -36.09 -5.56
C SER A 585 -6.51 -36.62 -5.14
N ASP A 586 -7.33 -35.83 -4.45
CA ASP A 586 -8.67 -36.23 -4.03
C ASP A 586 -9.72 -35.92 -5.10
N GLY A 587 -10.37 -36.97 -5.62
CA GLY A 587 -11.41 -36.85 -6.64
C GLY A 587 -12.62 -35.99 -6.23
N LYS A 588 -12.91 -35.86 -4.92
CA LYS A 588 -13.97 -34.98 -4.42
C LYS A 588 -13.57 -33.52 -4.47
N VAL A 589 -12.33 -33.18 -4.08
CA VAL A 589 -11.79 -31.82 -4.22
C VAL A 589 -11.85 -31.40 -5.69
N SER A 590 -11.37 -32.25 -6.59
CA SER A 590 -11.46 -32.02 -8.03
C SER A 590 -12.91 -31.82 -8.51
N SER A 591 -13.87 -32.56 -7.97
CA SER A 591 -15.28 -32.41 -8.35
C SER A 591 -15.89 -31.08 -7.89
N LEU A 592 -15.45 -30.54 -6.74
CA LEU A 592 -15.89 -29.25 -6.24
C LEU A 592 -15.26 -28.11 -7.04
N VAL A 593 -13.99 -28.22 -7.37
CA VAL A 593 -13.30 -27.23 -8.21
C VAL A 593 -13.88 -27.17 -9.63
N ARG A 594 -14.48 -28.28 -10.14
CA ARG A 594 -15.21 -28.25 -11.42
C ARG A 594 -16.31 -27.19 -11.48
N ARG A 595 -16.87 -26.80 -10.34
CA ARG A 595 -17.91 -25.75 -10.25
C ARG A 595 -17.38 -24.35 -10.48
N CYS A 596 -16.06 -24.13 -10.42
CA CYS A 596 -15.44 -22.85 -10.79
C CYS A 596 -15.47 -22.55 -12.30
N VAL A 597 -15.84 -23.56 -13.12
CA VAL A 597 -15.99 -23.41 -14.57
C VAL A 597 -17.47 -23.51 -14.89
N THR A 598 -18.11 -22.36 -15.12
CA THR A 598 -19.52 -22.25 -15.48
C THR A 598 -19.65 -21.81 -16.94
N SER A 599 -20.49 -22.46 -17.72
CA SER A 599 -20.75 -22.07 -19.10
C SER A 599 -19.48 -21.83 -19.95
N GLN A 600 -18.45 -22.62 -19.77
CA GLN A 600 -17.13 -22.48 -20.40
C GLN A 600 -16.32 -21.21 -19.99
N SER A 601 -16.76 -20.50 -18.96
CA SER A 601 -16.12 -19.31 -18.43
C SER A 601 -15.61 -19.52 -17.01
N MET A 602 -14.49 -18.88 -16.67
CA MET A 602 -14.00 -18.73 -15.30
C MET A 602 -14.10 -17.27 -14.88
N LEU A 603 -14.73 -17.05 -13.73
CA LEU A 603 -14.89 -15.73 -13.13
C LEU A 603 -14.04 -15.65 -11.86
N LEU A 604 -13.14 -14.66 -11.76
CA LEU A 604 -12.18 -14.51 -10.68
C LEU A 604 -12.16 -13.06 -10.17
N GLN A 605 -12.06 -12.89 -8.87
CA GLN A 605 -11.87 -11.60 -8.23
C GLN A 605 -10.55 -11.61 -7.44
N SER A 606 -9.69 -10.61 -7.68
CA SER A 606 -8.40 -10.46 -6.99
C SER A 606 -7.61 -11.77 -6.85
N PRO A 607 -7.24 -12.43 -7.96
CA PRO A 607 -6.51 -13.70 -7.93
C PRO A 607 -5.17 -13.53 -7.18
N THR A 608 -4.79 -14.57 -6.46
CA THR A 608 -3.56 -14.65 -5.66
C THR A 608 -2.62 -15.69 -6.25
N VAL A 609 -1.40 -15.81 -5.72
CA VAL A 609 -0.48 -16.90 -6.08
C VAL A 609 -1.12 -18.27 -5.82
N TYR A 610 -1.94 -18.40 -4.77
CA TYR A 610 -2.69 -19.64 -4.48
C TYR A 610 -3.70 -19.96 -5.58
N THR A 611 -4.42 -18.93 -6.05
CA THR A 611 -5.37 -19.06 -7.18
C THR A 611 -4.65 -19.58 -8.41
N VAL A 612 -3.48 -19.02 -8.73
CA VAL A 612 -2.65 -19.46 -9.87
C VAL A 612 -2.24 -20.92 -9.72
N VAL A 613 -1.77 -21.34 -8.54
CA VAL A 613 -1.41 -22.75 -8.29
C VAL A 613 -2.64 -23.65 -8.36
N GLY A 614 -3.77 -23.23 -7.79
CA GLY A 614 -5.04 -23.93 -7.90
C GLY A 614 -5.49 -24.13 -9.36
N MET A 615 -5.34 -23.11 -10.20
CA MET A 615 -5.60 -23.17 -11.63
C MET A 615 -4.62 -24.09 -12.38
N ARG A 616 -3.33 -24.08 -12.04
CA ARG A 616 -2.34 -25.01 -12.61
C ARG A 616 -2.72 -26.47 -12.33
N ASN A 617 -3.27 -26.73 -11.16
CA ASN A 617 -3.67 -28.05 -10.71
C ASN A 617 -5.03 -28.52 -11.26
N LEU A 618 -5.76 -27.67 -12.02
CA LEU A 618 -7.01 -28.11 -12.65
C LEU A 618 -6.80 -29.30 -13.57
N PRO A 619 -7.72 -30.30 -13.57
CA PRO A 619 -7.69 -31.40 -14.50
C PRO A 619 -7.66 -30.93 -15.97
N ARG A 620 -6.91 -31.62 -16.81
CA ARG A 620 -6.78 -31.27 -18.24
C ARG A 620 -8.14 -31.14 -18.95
N GLU A 621 -9.09 -32.02 -18.63
CA GLU A 621 -10.45 -31.98 -19.15
C GLU A 621 -11.21 -30.68 -18.84
N LEU A 622 -10.93 -30.06 -17.67
CA LEU A 622 -11.52 -28.77 -17.31
C LEU A 622 -10.83 -27.63 -18.03
N LYS A 623 -9.52 -27.65 -18.15
CA LYS A 623 -8.78 -26.64 -18.90
C LYS A 623 -9.21 -26.58 -20.36
N GLN A 624 -9.56 -27.73 -20.95
CA GLN A 624 -10.08 -27.84 -22.31
C GLN A 624 -11.50 -27.29 -22.51
N LYS A 625 -12.25 -27.06 -21.41
CA LYS A 625 -13.60 -26.49 -21.46
C LYS A 625 -13.63 -24.97 -21.31
N VAL A 626 -12.57 -24.37 -20.83
CA VAL A 626 -12.53 -22.92 -20.58
C VAL A 626 -12.24 -22.18 -21.87
N VAL A 627 -13.21 -21.39 -22.31
CA VAL A 627 -13.15 -20.54 -23.50
C VAL A 627 -12.89 -19.07 -23.11
N SER A 628 -13.40 -18.63 -21.96
CA SER A 628 -13.21 -17.27 -21.48
C SER A 628 -12.78 -17.22 -20.02
N VAL A 629 -11.99 -16.18 -19.68
CA VAL A 629 -11.64 -15.83 -18.30
C VAL A 629 -12.02 -14.38 -18.05
N GLN A 630 -12.68 -14.15 -16.92
CA GLN A 630 -13.14 -12.82 -16.52
C GLN A 630 -12.53 -12.46 -15.18
N PHE A 631 -11.93 -11.27 -15.09
CA PHE A 631 -11.41 -10.68 -13.85
C PHE A 631 -12.29 -9.51 -13.45
N GLU A 632 -12.72 -9.51 -12.18
CA GLU A 632 -13.52 -8.44 -11.59
C GLU A 632 -12.81 -7.86 -10.37
N GLN A 633 -12.85 -6.54 -10.21
CA GLN A 633 -12.34 -5.82 -9.03
C GLN A 633 -10.97 -6.33 -8.57
N SER A 634 -10.07 -6.55 -9.53
CA SER A 634 -8.81 -7.22 -9.28
C SER A 634 -7.65 -6.23 -9.21
N ILE A 635 -6.86 -6.32 -8.13
CA ILE A 635 -5.56 -5.65 -8.02
C ILE A 635 -4.51 -6.74 -8.09
N MET A 636 -3.72 -6.74 -9.17
CA MET A 636 -2.72 -7.77 -9.41
C MET A 636 -1.33 -7.16 -9.51
N ALA A 637 -0.45 -7.57 -8.60
CA ALA A 637 0.97 -7.24 -8.68
C ALA A 637 1.65 -8.05 -9.79
N THR A 638 2.75 -7.53 -10.32
CA THR A 638 3.52 -8.10 -11.43
C THR A 638 3.78 -9.60 -11.30
N ALA A 639 4.15 -10.09 -10.11
CA ALA A 639 4.44 -11.52 -9.90
C ALA A 639 3.21 -12.42 -10.05
N VAL A 640 2.03 -11.96 -9.61
CA VAL A 640 0.76 -12.69 -9.79
C VAL A 640 0.37 -12.68 -11.25
N THR A 641 0.50 -11.53 -11.92
CA THR A 641 0.21 -11.36 -13.34
C THR A 641 1.07 -12.30 -14.18
N ASP A 642 2.38 -12.34 -13.96
CA ASP A 642 3.31 -13.21 -14.68
C ASP A 642 2.95 -14.69 -14.51
N GLY A 643 2.76 -15.13 -13.27
CA GLY A 643 2.35 -16.49 -12.93
C GLY A 643 1.00 -16.88 -13.53
N LEU A 644 0.03 -15.95 -13.54
CA LEU A 644 -1.30 -16.14 -14.11
C LEU A 644 -1.27 -16.26 -15.62
N TRP A 645 -0.56 -15.34 -16.31
CA TRP A 645 -0.40 -15.41 -17.77
C TRP A 645 0.30 -16.69 -18.20
N ALA A 646 1.36 -17.10 -17.51
CA ALA A 646 2.00 -18.38 -17.73
C ALA A 646 1.05 -19.57 -17.51
N CYS A 647 0.15 -19.48 -16.52
CA CYS A 647 -0.86 -20.50 -16.27
C CYS A 647 -1.91 -20.55 -17.39
N LEU A 648 -2.40 -19.40 -17.87
CA LEU A 648 -3.43 -19.29 -18.91
C LEU A 648 -2.98 -19.91 -20.24
N LYS A 649 -1.68 -19.94 -20.54
CA LYS A 649 -1.13 -20.70 -21.69
C LYS A 649 -1.51 -22.19 -21.68
N SER A 650 -1.78 -22.76 -20.52
CA SER A 650 -2.15 -24.16 -20.37
C SER A 650 -3.63 -24.45 -20.69
N PHE A 651 -4.40 -23.43 -21.08
CA PHE A 651 -5.83 -23.52 -21.42
C PHE A 651 -6.01 -23.48 -22.95
N PRO A 652 -6.14 -24.63 -23.62
CA PRO A 652 -6.01 -24.72 -25.08
C PRO A 652 -7.16 -24.08 -25.85
N MET A 653 -8.34 -23.94 -25.23
CA MET A 653 -9.53 -23.36 -25.87
C MET A 653 -9.80 -21.91 -25.48
N LEU A 654 -8.94 -21.33 -24.64
CA LEU A 654 -9.10 -19.97 -24.17
C LEU A 654 -8.86 -18.96 -25.30
N ASN A 655 -9.87 -18.18 -25.63
CA ASN A 655 -9.82 -17.19 -26.71
C ASN A 655 -10.36 -15.82 -26.31
N SER A 656 -11.03 -15.69 -25.15
CA SER A 656 -11.63 -14.44 -24.69
C SER A 656 -11.17 -14.07 -23.31
N LEU A 657 -10.85 -12.78 -23.10
CA LEU A 657 -10.44 -12.19 -21.84
C LEU A 657 -11.29 -10.96 -21.53
N THR A 658 -11.92 -10.95 -20.36
CA THR A 658 -12.68 -9.81 -19.86
C THR A 658 -12.10 -9.32 -18.54
N ILE A 659 -11.93 -7.98 -18.40
CA ILE A 659 -11.36 -7.37 -17.19
C ILE A 659 -12.22 -6.16 -16.80
N SER A 660 -12.73 -6.17 -15.57
CA SER A 660 -13.59 -5.10 -15.07
C SER A 660 -13.05 -4.55 -13.73
N ASP A 661 -13.11 -3.22 -13.56
CA ASP A 661 -12.74 -2.50 -12.32
C ASP A 661 -11.38 -2.95 -11.74
N SER A 662 -10.37 -3.09 -12.60
CA SER A 662 -9.12 -3.75 -12.21
C SER A 662 -7.88 -2.91 -12.48
N SER A 663 -6.86 -3.10 -11.65
CA SER A 663 -5.50 -2.59 -11.82
C SER A 663 -4.53 -3.77 -11.91
N ILE A 664 -3.78 -3.85 -12.99
CA ILE A 664 -2.91 -4.98 -13.30
C ILE A 664 -1.52 -4.46 -13.62
N ASP A 665 -0.54 -4.86 -12.82
CA ASP A 665 0.85 -4.54 -13.08
C ASP A 665 1.47 -5.61 -13.98
N PHE A 666 1.98 -5.20 -15.13
CA PHE A 666 2.65 -6.10 -16.08
C PHE A 666 4.18 -6.03 -15.91
N PRO A 667 4.89 -7.16 -16.10
CA PRO A 667 6.34 -7.13 -16.24
C PRO A 667 6.75 -6.38 -17.53
N PRO A 668 7.99 -5.89 -17.64
CA PRO A 668 8.47 -5.17 -18.84
C PRO A 668 8.31 -5.97 -20.15
N SER A 669 8.38 -7.30 -20.05
CA SER A 669 8.11 -8.23 -21.16
C SER A 669 7.08 -9.26 -20.70
N PRO A 670 5.78 -8.95 -20.81
CA PRO A 670 4.74 -9.85 -20.35
C PRO A 670 4.71 -11.13 -21.19
N PRO A 671 4.39 -12.29 -20.57
CA PRO A 671 4.22 -13.54 -21.34
C PRO A 671 3.09 -13.40 -22.36
N GLU A 672 3.33 -13.81 -23.59
CA GLU A 672 2.33 -13.76 -24.65
C GLU A 672 1.26 -14.84 -24.49
N LEU A 673 0.02 -14.49 -24.79
CA LEU A 673 -1.14 -15.37 -24.87
C LEU A 673 -1.68 -15.40 -26.33
N PRO A 674 -1.06 -16.20 -27.20
CA PRO A 674 -1.41 -16.19 -28.63
C PRO A 674 -2.77 -16.81 -28.95
N SER A 675 -3.42 -17.44 -27.99
CA SER A 675 -4.78 -18.01 -28.18
C SER A 675 -5.87 -16.95 -28.01
N ILE A 676 -5.60 -15.83 -27.35
CA ILE A 676 -6.60 -14.80 -27.07
C ILE A 676 -6.86 -13.96 -28.31
N THR A 677 -8.10 -13.99 -28.74
CA THR A 677 -8.58 -13.22 -29.92
C THR A 677 -9.53 -12.09 -29.52
N GLU A 678 -10.09 -12.15 -28.32
CA GLU A 678 -11.08 -11.18 -27.83
C GLU A 678 -10.65 -10.58 -26.51
N LEU A 679 -10.66 -9.25 -26.45
CA LEU A 679 -10.41 -8.47 -25.23
C LEU A 679 -11.58 -7.52 -24.96
N SER A 680 -12.15 -7.60 -23.77
CA SER A 680 -13.14 -6.65 -23.26
C SER A 680 -12.69 -6.07 -21.92
N THR A 681 -12.69 -4.74 -21.78
CA THR A 681 -12.31 -4.10 -20.51
C THR A 681 -13.28 -2.99 -20.14
N ASP A 682 -13.47 -2.82 -18.82
CA ASP A 682 -14.27 -1.77 -18.19
C ASP A 682 -13.63 -1.35 -16.87
N GLY A 683 -13.37 -0.04 -16.68
CA GLY A 683 -12.79 0.46 -15.42
C GLY A 683 -11.34 -0.01 -15.12
N VAL A 684 -10.54 -0.25 -16.17
CA VAL A 684 -9.13 -0.65 -16.02
C VAL A 684 -8.22 0.58 -16.02
N THR A 685 -7.18 0.56 -15.18
CA THR A 685 -6.22 1.67 -15.14
C THR A 685 -5.44 1.83 -16.43
N SER A 686 -5.26 3.06 -16.92
CA SER A 686 -4.67 3.38 -18.23
C SER A 686 -3.32 2.71 -18.49
N GLN A 687 -2.45 2.72 -17.49
CA GLN A 687 -1.09 2.17 -17.59
C GLN A 687 -1.05 0.65 -17.90
N CYS A 688 -2.13 -0.07 -17.57
CA CYS A 688 -2.22 -1.50 -17.81
C CYS A 688 -2.34 -1.85 -19.29
N TYR A 689 -2.93 -0.95 -20.12
CA TYR A 689 -3.27 -1.27 -21.51
C TYR A 689 -2.08 -1.61 -22.37
N GLU A 690 -0.94 -0.93 -22.20
CA GLU A 690 0.25 -1.23 -22.99
C GLU A 690 0.75 -2.66 -22.74
N GLY A 691 0.90 -3.07 -21.48
CA GLY A 691 1.33 -4.41 -21.10
C GLY A 691 0.28 -5.48 -21.50
N LEU A 692 -0.99 -5.19 -21.21
CA LEU A 692 -2.11 -6.08 -21.52
C LEU A 692 -2.17 -6.38 -23.03
N ILE A 693 -2.23 -5.36 -23.86
CA ILE A 693 -2.37 -5.52 -25.32
C ILE A 693 -1.09 -6.15 -25.90
N SER A 694 0.09 -5.74 -25.41
CA SER A 694 1.36 -6.33 -25.86
C SER A 694 1.46 -7.83 -25.58
N SER A 695 0.75 -8.33 -24.56
CA SER A 695 0.70 -9.77 -24.25
C SER A 695 -0.25 -10.57 -25.15
N LEU A 696 -1.04 -9.91 -26.01
CA LEU A 696 -2.12 -10.53 -26.80
C LEU A 696 -1.92 -10.36 -28.33
N PRO A 697 -0.94 -11.03 -28.94
CA PRO A 697 -0.56 -10.79 -30.35
C PRO A 697 -1.61 -11.23 -31.38
N ALA A 698 -2.55 -12.09 -30.99
CA ALA A 698 -3.58 -12.63 -31.90
C ALA A 698 -4.92 -11.89 -31.81
N LEU A 699 -4.99 -10.71 -31.21
CA LEU A 699 -6.23 -9.96 -31.02
C LEU A 699 -6.94 -9.69 -32.35
N VAL A 700 -8.24 -10.03 -32.38
CA VAL A 700 -9.18 -9.79 -33.48
C VAL A 700 -10.24 -8.77 -33.10
N TYR A 701 -10.67 -8.81 -31.84
CA TYR A 701 -11.74 -7.97 -31.29
C TYR A 701 -11.28 -7.27 -30.00
N ILE A 702 -11.41 -5.94 -29.97
CA ILE A 702 -11.12 -5.10 -28.81
C ILE A 702 -12.36 -4.28 -28.48
N LYS A 703 -12.81 -4.37 -27.21
CA LYS A 703 -13.86 -3.53 -26.65
C LYS A 703 -13.38 -2.95 -25.35
N ILE A 704 -13.16 -1.64 -25.29
CA ILE A 704 -12.62 -0.94 -24.12
C ILE A 704 -13.56 0.17 -23.71
N THR A 705 -13.94 0.19 -22.43
CA THR A 705 -14.57 1.33 -21.80
C THR A 705 -13.46 2.24 -21.23
N ILE A 706 -13.39 3.48 -21.72
CA ILE A 706 -12.35 4.44 -21.47
C ILE A 706 -12.73 5.34 -20.27
N ASP A 707 -11.85 5.49 -19.32
CA ASP A 707 -12.00 6.42 -18.19
C ASP A 707 -11.14 7.68 -18.35
N ASP A 708 -9.89 7.55 -18.73
CA ASP A 708 -9.00 8.62 -19.14
C ASP A 708 -8.71 8.55 -20.63
N ALA A 709 -9.45 9.32 -21.42
CA ALA A 709 -9.39 9.20 -22.86
C ALA A 709 -7.99 9.47 -23.44
N GLU A 710 -7.23 10.44 -22.90
CA GLU A 710 -5.88 10.73 -23.34
C GLU A 710 -4.92 9.59 -23.01
N GLY A 711 -4.88 9.17 -21.73
CA GLY A 711 -4.00 8.11 -21.26
C GLY A 711 -4.35 6.76 -21.87
N ASP A 712 -5.62 6.38 -21.85
CA ASP A 712 -6.06 5.08 -22.34
C ASP A 712 -5.75 4.89 -23.83
N ILE A 713 -6.10 5.86 -24.68
CA ILE A 713 -5.85 5.79 -26.13
C ILE A 713 -4.34 5.77 -26.41
N ALA A 714 -3.54 6.54 -25.66
CA ALA A 714 -2.09 6.55 -25.81
C ALA A 714 -1.47 5.16 -25.51
N PHE A 715 -1.84 4.54 -24.39
CA PHE A 715 -1.34 3.22 -24.00
C PHE A 715 -1.87 2.09 -24.89
N ILE A 716 -3.14 2.15 -25.31
CA ILE A 716 -3.70 1.22 -26.29
C ILE A 716 -2.92 1.29 -27.59
N THR A 717 -2.66 2.50 -28.08
CA THR A 717 -1.89 2.71 -29.32
C THR A 717 -0.47 2.18 -29.20
N ALA A 718 0.20 2.38 -28.03
CA ALA A 718 1.53 1.86 -27.76
C ALA A 718 1.54 0.32 -27.76
N GLY A 719 0.60 -0.33 -27.08
CA GLY A 719 0.46 -1.78 -27.06
C GLY A 719 0.21 -2.38 -28.44
N LEU A 720 -0.69 -1.78 -29.22
CA LEU A 720 -0.99 -2.22 -30.60
C LEU A 720 0.20 -2.06 -31.56
N ARG A 721 1.03 -1.04 -31.38
CA ARG A 721 2.27 -0.90 -32.15
C ARG A 721 3.23 -2.05 -31.89
N ARG A 722 3.33 -2.51 -30.66
CA ARG A 722 4.20 -3.64 -30.30
C ARG A 722 3.73 -4.96 -30.90
N THR A 723 2.43 -5.21 -30.92
CA THR A 723 1.84 -6.44 -31.50
C THR A 723 1.68 -6.40 -33.02
N GLY A 724 1.81 -5.22 -33.61
CA GLY A 724 1.59 -5.02 -35.06
C GLY A 724 0.14 -4.98 -35.51
N GLY A 725 -0.86 -5.26 -34.65
CA GLY A 725 -2.30 -5.07 -34.91
C GLY A 725 -2.90 -5.72 -36.17
N GLN A 726 -2.15 -6.61 -36.86
CA GLN A 726 -2.52 -7.11 -38.21
C GLN A 726 -3.78 -7.98 -38.25
N ASN A 727 -4.10 -8.62 -37.12
CA ASN A 727 -5.27 -9.52 -37.03
C ASN A 727 -6.55 -8.78 -36.63
N LEU A 728 -6.46 -7.50 -36.23
CA LEU A 728 -7.59 -6.73 -35.72
C LEU A 728 -8.65 -6.52 -36.80
N LYS A 729 -9.88 -6.84 -36.41
CA LYS A 729 -11.09 -6.62 -37.24
C LYS A 729 -12.02 -5.57 -36.63
N ILE A 730 -12.09 -5.49 -35.33
CA ILE A 730 -13.01 -4.60 -34.61
C ILE A 730 -12.29 -3.91 -33.46
N ILE A 731 -12.38 -2.57 -33.41
CA ILE A 731 -11.95 -1.74 -32.30
C ILE A 731 -13.15 -0.93 -31.82
N THR A 732 -13.52 -1.10 -30.57
CA THR A 732 -14.57 -0.33 -29.91
C THR A 732 -14.00 0.36 -28.66
N LEU A 733 -13.93 1.69 -28.67
CA LEU A 733 -13.48 2.52 -27.55
C LEU A 733 -14.64 3.42 -27.16
N ARG A 734 -15.16 3.31 -25.93
CA ARG A 734 -16.29 4.09 -25.44
C ARG A 734 -16.01 4.68 -24.07
N THR A 735 -16.35 5.94 -23.82
CA THR A 735 -16.24 6.55 -22.50
C THR A 735 -17.44 6.21 -21.62
N THR A 736 -17.20 6.14 -20.29
CA THR A 736 -18.26 5.93 -19.28
C THR A 736 -19.26 7.09 -19.22
N TYR A 737 -20.49 6.80 -18.80
CA TYR A 737 -21.60 7.76 -18.65
C TYR A 737 -21.48 8.73 -17.48
N SER A 738 -20.34 8.85 -16.81
CA SER A 738 -20.20 9.69 -15.62
C SER A 738 -20.48 11.17 -15.92
N LEU A 739 -21.66 11.63 -15.53
CA LEU A 739 -22.20 12.99 -15.71
C LEU A 739 -21.44 14.08 -14.91
N ARG A 740 -20.39 13.76 -14.14
CA ARG A 740 -19.84 14.66 -13.12
C ARG A 740 -18.36 15.06 -13.26
N SER A 741 -17.61 14.52 -14.22
CA SER A 741 -16.23 14.98 -14.43
C SER A 741 -16.06 15.57 -15.82
N GLU A 742 -15.63 16.83 -15.90
CA GLU A 742 -15.05 17.39 -17.11
C GLU A 742 -13.75 16.64 -17.40
N LYS A 743 -13.85 15.58 -18.21
CA LYS A 743 -12.67 14.82 -18.63
C LYS A 743 -11.86 15.65 -19.63
N SER A 744 -10.55 15.58 -19.48
CA SER A 744 -9.61 16.26 -20.40
C SER A 744 -9.80 15.76 -21.83
N PRO A 745 -9.80 16.65 -22.82
CA PRO A 745 -9.91 16.25 -24.23
C PRO A 745 -8.63 15.52 -24.66
N VAL A 746 -8.78 14.60 -25.61
CA VAL A 746 -7.66 13.89 -26.24
C VAL A 746 -6.83 14.86 -27.07
N SER A 747 -5.53 14.86 -26.88
CA SER A 747 -4.62 15.72 -27.63
C SER A 747 -4.50 15.32 -29.09
N SER A 748 -4.17 16.29 -29.94
CA SER A 748 -3.90 16.05 -31.37
C SER A 748 -2.83 14.97 -31.58
N LYS A 749 -1.79 14.94 -30.73
CA LYS A 749 -0.72 13.94 -30.82
C LYS A 749 -1.26 12.52 -30.65
N THR A 750 -2.08 12.29 -29.64
CA THR A 750 -2.65 10.98 -29.32
C THR A 750 -3.64 10.52 -30.40
N MET A 751 -4.55 11.41 -30.82
CA MET A 751 -5.54 11.08 -31.86
C MET A 751 -4.89 10.81 -33.21
N ARG A 752 -3.94 11.60 -33.64
CA ARG A 752 -3.18 11.36 -34.87
C ARG A 752 -2.32 10.12 -34.77
N GLY A 753 -1.77 9.82 -33.56
CA GLY A 753 -1.06 8.57 -33.28
C GLY A 753 -1.92 7.33 -33.52
N LEU A 754 -3.20 7.37 -33.10
CA LEU A 754 -4.17 6.31 -33.36
C LEU A 754 -4.48 6.19 -34.88
N GLY A 755 -4.68 7.33 -35.57
CA GLY A 755 -4.92 7.36 -37.01
C GLY A 755 -3.76 6.72 -37.79
N LEU A 756 -2.52 7.09 -37.50
CA LEU A 756 -1.32 6.49 -38.11
C LEU A 756 -1.24 5.00 -37.87
N LEU A 757 -1.50 4.55 -36.63
CA LEU A 757 -1.54 3.13 -36.31
C LEU A 757 -2.55 2.36 -37.18
N ILE A 758 -3.76 2.92 -37.31
CA ILE A 758 -4.81 2.30 -38.13
C ILE A 758 -4.35 2.19 -39.58
N LYS A 759 -3.81 3.26 -40.15
CA LYS A 759 -3.33 3.29 -41.53
C LYS A 759 -2.18 2.30 -41.79
N GLU A 760 -1.22 2.24 -40.90
CA GLU A 760 0.05 1.53 -41.12
C GLU A 760 0.01 0.06 -40.70
N HIS A 761 -0.73 -0.26 -39.63
CA HIS A 761 -0.63 -1.54 -38.96
C HIS A 761 -1.92 -2.38 -39.00
N THR A 762 -3.13 -1.80 -39.18
CA THR A 762 -4.38 -2.56 -39.06
C THR A 762 -5.04 -2.86 -40.42
N LYS A 763 -4.34 -3.58 -41.29
CA LYS A 763 -4.80 -3.86 -42.68
C LYS A 763 -6.12 -4.63 -42.78
N ASN A 764 -6.52 -5.36 -41.73
CA ASN A 764 -7.71 -6.19 -41.67
C ASN A 764 -8.87 -5.57 -40.89
N LEU A 765 -8.73 -4.33 -40.44
CA LEU A 765 -9.73 -3.64 -39.61
C LEU A 765 -11.00 -3.38 -40.43
N LYS A 766 -12.15 -3.80 -39.89
CA LYS A 766 -13.48 -3.66 -40.52
C LYS A 766 -14.34 -2.62 -39.81
N TYR A 767 -14.21 -2.52 -38.49
CA TYR A 767 -15.06 -1.66 -37.67
C TYR A 767 -14.22 -0.86 -36.67
N LEU A 768 -14.44 0.45 -36.67
CA LEU A 768 -13.91 1.35 -35.67
C LEU A 768 -15.06 2.11 -35.03
N ILE A 769 -15.19 2.02 -33.70
CA ILE A 769 -16.21 2.72 -32.95
C ILE A 769 -15.53 3.56 -31.86
N LEU A 770 -15.68 4.89 -31.95
CA LEU A 770 -15.25 5.84 -30.94
C LEU A 770 -16.48 6.47 -30.30
N GLY A 771 -16.87 5.96 -29.12
CA GLY A 771 -18.06 6.42 -28.42
C GLY A 771 -17.73 7.52 -27.39
N ARG A 772 -18.23 8.75 -27.61
CA ARG A 772 -18.17 9.88 -26.67
C ARG A 772 -16.76 10.35 -26.28
N VAL A 773 -15.83 10.27 -27.20
CA VAL A 773 -14.46 10.74 -27.02
C VAL A 773 -14.42 12.25 -27.32
N LYS A 774 -13.90 13.05 -26.36
CA LYS A 774 -13.69 14.49 -26.53
C LYS A 774 -12.31 14.73 -27.11
N CYS A 775 -12.24 15.44 -28.25
CA CYS A 775 -10.97 15.81 -28.90
C CYS A 775 -10.68 17.31 -28.75
N THR A 776 -9.42 17.71 -28.82
CA THR A 776 -9.01 19.12 -28.78
C THR A 776 -9.34 19.84 -30.09
N ASP A 777 -9.27 19.16 -31.23
CA ASP A 777 -9.54 19.71 -32.56
C ASP A 777 -10.34 18.74 -33.43
N GLU A 778 -11.32 19.23 -34.19
CA GLU A 778 -12.07 18.46 -35.15
C GLU A 778 -11.21 18.00 -36.35
N ASP A 779 -10.13 18.72 -36.67
CA ASP A 779 -9.20 18.33 -37.72
C ASP A 779 -8.50 17.00 -37.45
N ASP A 780 -8.38 16.61 -36.16
CA ASP A 780 -7.84 15.31 -35.79
C ASP A 780 -8.78 14.15 -36.08
N LEU A 781 -10.08 14.38 -35.98
CA LEU A 781 -11.09 13.40 -36.38
C LEU A 781 -11.18 13.27 -37.91
N VAL A 782 -11.08 14.41 -38.63
CA VAL A 782 -10.97 14.41 -40.08
C VAL A 782 -9.73 13.59 -40.49
N TYR A 783 -8.59 13.82 -39.86
CA TYR A 783 -7.38 13.05 -40.10
C TYR A 783 -7.55 11.55 -39.82
N LEU A 784 -8.24 11.20 -38.73
CA LEU A 784 -8.53 9.80 -38.40
C LEU A 784 -9.40 9.13 -39.49
N ILE A 785 -10.44 9.82 -39.99
CA ILE A 785 -11.28 9.33 -41.08
C ILE A 785 -10.44 9.12 -42.33
N GLU A 786 -9.57 10.06 -42.68
CA GLU A 786 -8.66 9.92 -43.82
C GLU A 786 -7.73 8.70 -43.68
N CYS A 787 -7.22 8.47 -42.48
CA CYS A 787 -6.45 7.26 -42.19
C CYS A 787 -7.26 5.97 -42.37
N CYS A 788 -8.53 5.98 -41.94
CA CYS A 788 -9.43 4.83 -42.14
C CYS A 788 -9.72 4.56 -43.61
N ARG A 789 -9.80 5.57 -44.49
CA ARG A 789 -9.99 5.42 -45.94
C ARG A 789 -8.86 4.66 -46.64
N HIS A 790 -7.63 4.67 -46.08
CA HIS A 790 -6.51 3.89 -46.57
C HIS A 790 -6.61 2.38 -46.23
N VAL A 791 -7.55 1.99 -45.37
CA VAL A 791 -7.73 0.57 -44.99
C VAL A 791 -8.83 -0.03 -45.87
N LYS A 792 -8.46 -0.75 -46.90
CA LYS A 792 -9.42 -1.31 -47.90
C LYS A 792 -10.51 -2.24 -47.31
N THR A 793 -10.23 -2.84 -46.15
CA THR A 793 -11.17 -3.71 -45.43
C THR A 793 -12.11 -2.97 -44.51
N MET A 794 -11.90 -1.67 -44.28
CA MET A 794 -12.70 -0.86 -43.37
C MET A 794 -14.09 -0.64 -43.94
N GLY A 795 -15.09 -1.23 -43.29
CA GLY A 795 -16.48 -1.09 -43.74
C GLY A 795 -17.29 -0.07 -42.94
N TYR A 796 -16.86 0.23 -41.74
CA TYR A 796 -17.67 1.02 -40.82
C TYR A 796 -16.84 1.83 -39.82
N VAL A 797 -17.15 3.12 -39.70
CA VAL A 797 -16.60 4.03 -38.70
C VAL A 797 -17.73 4.74 -37.98
N GLU A 798 -17.79 4.65 -36.68
CA GLU A 798 -18.73 5.37 -35.81
C GLU A 798 -17.99 6.35 -34.90
N LEU A 799 -18.34 7.64 -35.02
CA LEU A 799 -17.75 8.71 -34.24
C LEU A 799 -18.84 9.44 -33.45
N TYR A 800 -18.69 9.43 -32.14
CA TYR A 800 -19.55 10.15 -31.23
C TYR A 800 -18.72 11.07 -30.36
N CYS A 801 -18.68 12.37 -30.66
CA CYS A 801 -17.85 13.36 -30.00
C CYS A 801 -18.70 14.42 -29.29
N ARG A 802 -18.61 14.51 -28.00
CA ARG A 802 -19.57 15.17 -27.09
C ARG A 802 -19.53 16.70 -27.05
N THR A 803 -18.61 17.40 -27.63
CA THR A 803 -18.46 18.87 -27.38
C THR A 803 -18.06 19.70 -28.57
N MET A 804 -18.04 19.12 -29.74
CA MET A 804 -17.75 19.85 -30.97
C MET A 804 -19.03 20.02 -31.77
N SER A 805 -19.12 21.11 -32.46
CA SER A 805 -20.23 21.34 -33.40
C SER A 805 -20.32 20.27 -34.48
N ASN A 806 -19.34 19.35 -34.56
CA ASN A 806 -19.11 18.38 -35.62
C ASN A 806 -19.23 18.97 -37.02
N GLY A 807 -19.11 20.32 -37.11
CA GLY A 807 -19.32 21.03 -38.35
C GLY A 807 -18.25 20.74 -39.38
N LYS A 808 -17.00 20.70 -39.00
CA LYS A 808 -15.89 20.39 -39.91
C LYS A 808 -15.92 18.93 -40.36
N VAL A 809 -16.10 17.99 -39.39
CA VAL A 809 -16.21 16.57 -39.68
C VAL A 809 -17.38 16.28 -40.61
N ALA A 810 -18.57 16.83 -40.28
CA ALA A 810 -19.76 16.67 -41.10
C ALA A 810 -19.60 17.26 -42.52
N SER A 811 -19.03 18.45 -42.65
CA SER A 811 -18.75 19.10 -43.90
C SER A 811 -17.77 18.30 -44.74
N HIS A 812 -16.69 17.80 -44.13
CA HIS A 812 -15.69 17.00 -44.83
C HIS A 812 -16.30 15.69 -45.38
N VAL A 813 -16.99 14.91 -44.50
CA VAL A 813 -17.60 13.64 -44.88
C VAL A 813 -18.74 13.83 -45.92
N GLN A 814 -19.51 14.94 -45.80
CA GLN A 814 -20.53 15.31 -46.75
C GLN A 814 -19.95 15.65 -48.14
N HIS A 815 -18.81 16.34 -48.18
CA HIS A 815 -18.11 16.64 -49.42
C HIS A 815 -17.61 15.36 -50.14
N LEU A 816 -17.22 14.36 -49.39
CA LEU A 816 -16.73 13.07 -49.93
C LEU A 816 -17.85 12.06 -50.15
N HIS A 817 -19.09 12.35 -49.77
CA HIS A 817 -20.19 11.40 -49.76
C HIS A 817 -20.51 10.87 -51.16
N THR A 818 -20.58 9.54 -51.25
CA THR A 818 -21.03 8.80 -52.43
C THR A 818 -22.34 8.05 -52.15
N LYS A 819 -22.93 7.46 -53.17
CA LYS A 819 -24.12 6.61 -53.02
C LYS A 819 -23.79 5.11 -53.09
N SER A 820 -22.49 4.78 -53.05
CA SER A 820 -22.07 3.38 -53.20
C SER A 820 -22.09 2.65 -51.86
N PRO A 821 -22.83 1.57 -51.69
CA PRO A 821 -22.86 0.78 -50.46
C PRO A 821 -21.56 -0.02 -50.19
N ASN A 822 -20.68 -0.06 -51.19
CA ASN A 822 -19.36 -0.72 -51.04
C ASN A 822 -18.27 0.19 -50.46
N ASP A 823 -18.59 1.49 -50.30
CA ASP A 823 -17.68 2.47 -49.72
C ASP A 823 -17.69 2.44 -48.17
N LEU A 824 -16.74 3.11 -47.56
CA LEU A 824 -16.63 3.22 -46.09
C LEU A 824 -17.86 3.95 -45.53
N HIS A 825 -18.60 3.27 -44.68
CA HIS A 825 -19.79 3.81 -44.04
C HIS A 825 -19.38 4.57 -42.77
N VAL A 826 -19.61 5.86 -42.72
CA VAL A 826 -19.26 6.73 -41.58
C VAL A 826 -20.53 7.25 -40.93
N LEU A 827 -20.70 6.98 -39.63
CA LEU A 827 -21.74 7.56 -38.78
C LEU A 827 -21.15 8.63 -37.91
N VAL A 828 -21.71 9.85 -37.98
CA VAL A 828 -21.31 10.97 -37.11
C VAL A 828 -22.52 11.39 -36.28
N TYR A 829 -22.41 11.29 -34.98
CA TYR A 829 -23.43 11.73 -34.01
C TYR A 829 -23.29 13.22 -33.74
N HIS A 830 -24.40 13.95 -33.71
CA HIS A 830 -24.44 15.42 -33.59
C HIS A 830 -24.78 15.90 -32.19
N ASP A 831 -25.42 15.08 -31.35
CA ASP A 831 -25.85 15.48 -30.00
C ASP A 831 -25.95 14.29 -29.03
N ASP A 832 -26.25 14.60 -27.76
CA ASP A 832 -26.44 13.61 -26.70
C ASP A 832 -27.76 12.82 -26.83
N PHE A 833 -28.67 13.21 -27.71
CA PHE A 833 -29.98 12.58 -27.93
C PHE A 833 -29.96 11.51 -29.03
N GLY A 834 -28.80 11.25 -29.63
CA GLY A 834 -28.62 10.18 -30.59
C GLY A 834 -28.96 10.54 -32.05
N TYR A 835 -29.09 11.83 -32.37
CA TYR A 835 -29.20 12.24 -33.77
C TYR A 835 -27.88 12.03 -34.48
N TYR A 836 -27.90 11.27 -35.59
CA TYR A 836 -26.71 10.99 -36.40
C TYR A 836 -26.96 11.25 -37.88
N LYS A 837 -25.86 11.52 -38.59
CA LYS A 837 -25.86 11.50 -40.07
C LYS A 837 -24.99 10.36 -40.56
N SER A 838 -25.44 9.74 -41.62
CA SER A 838 -24.82 8.58 -42.24
C SER A 838 -24.25 8.98 -43.61
N TYR A 839 -23.00 8.57 -43.86
CA TYR A 839 -22.27 8.93 -45.06
C TYR A 839 -21.56 7.70 -45.61
N TYR A 840 -21.46 7.58 -46.94
CA TYR A 840 -20.59 6.63 -47.61
C TYR A 840 -19.47 7.39 -48.29
N ILE A 841 -18.22 7.09 -47.99
CA ILE A 841 -17.06 7.81 -48.54
C ILE A 841 -16.09 6.81 -49.21
N PRO A 842 -15.46 7.15 -50.35
CA PRO A 842 -14.61 6.23 -51.08
C PRO A 842 -13.32 5.96 -50.29
N HIS A 843 -12.81 4.71 -50.48
CA HIS A 843 -11.46 4.38 -50.02
C HIS A 843 -10.40 5.15 -50.83
N ILE A 844 -9.23 5.26 -50.29
CA ILE A 844 -8.06 5.81 -50.99
C ILE A 844 -7.14 4.64 -51.36
N ASP A 845 -6.70 4.64 -52.63
CA ASP A 845 -5.78 3.63 -53.15
C ASP A 845 -4.37 3.71 -52.55
#